data_d586e85a366a4683a9898727d70db656
#
_entry.id   d586e85a366a4683a9898727d70db656
#
_cell.length_a   1.000
_cell.length_b   1.000
_cell.length_c   1.000
_cell.angle_alpha   90.00
_cell.angle_beta   90.00
_cell.angle_gamma   90.00
#
_symmetry.space_group_name_H-M   'P 1'
#
loop_
_entity.id
_entity.type
_entity.pdbx_description
1 polymer ?
#
loop_
_entity_poly.entity_id
_entity_poly.type
_entity_poly.pdbx_seq_one_letter_code
_entity_poly.pdbx_strand_id
1 'polypeptide(L)'
;MSASVESNVQMVTLTIDGMPVTVPKGTLLVEAAKQIKQEIPIYCYHTKLGPAGLCRICMVEIEGMPKLQIACNTVATDGMVVRTQGEKVEAARATVLELFLVNHPLDCPICDKGGECDLQDYAMAYGRGTSDVADPKLSKPKAVDLGPTIVLDEERCIVCQRCVRFDDIIANERQLIVKDRGAHDIIATATGQPYHHLFTGNVTEICPVGALTSKTYRFKSRPWDLERTKTTCTQCSVGCQQFADVRYGQLRRTMLVEDDPISDGWLCDRGRYNIGFYESPERLKQPLYRKDGGWTQIGWDDAFILWAKAIRGAIAAHGAESVGVIGGGRLTNEEAYLVARVFGALGVKNLDWRSAMQRQATPGSRAGTLDAIDRADAIVVAGAALVQRAPVLWLRIQKAVRRGAKLVTQQDAAAARASAGESRRVALVWDGIDLTIGSSYAQAFADSPELATYIASEQANARGAEAMGLLPAAGGLDTFAMLDRARNGGLAVLSVFAANPARNAPDPAAVHAALEAIPFLVVSELFMTETAERARLILPAAGALEKSGTTMNVGGDLLPLNAALAVADFVRSDLEIVAGLAEQLEVSLPSGEEIEGAVIAAAAKERNDVTFGDARYETRVRGSAGAGAEQNILSGGGTWQHDPWIAGMRVS
;
A
#
# COMPACT_ATOMS: atom_id res chain seq x y z
N MET A 1 -21.34 -2.18 -33.57
CA MET A 1 -22.19 -3.16 -32.88
C MET A 1 -21.26 -4.07 -32.09
N SER A 2 -21.03 -3.73 -30.83
CA SER A 2 -20.20 -4.50 -29.89
C SER A 2 -21.13 -5.50 -29.21
N ALA A 3 -21.04 -6.77 -29.58
CA ALA A 3 -21.69 -7.84 -28.85
C ALA A 3 -20.97 -8.02 -27.51
N SER A 4 -21.58 -7.55 -26.44
CA SER A 4 -21.24 -7.92 -25.08
C SER A 4 -21.37 -9.44 -24.96
N VAL A 5 -20.25 -10.12 -24.75
CA VAL A 5 -20.26 -11.51 -24.28
C VAL A 5 -20.73 -11.45 -22.82
N GLU A 6 -22.04 -11.37 -22.62
CA GLU A 6 -22.65 -11.73 -21.34
C GLU A 6 -22.35 -13.21 -21.13
N SER A 7 -21.41 -13.51 -20.23
CA SER A 7 -21.26 -14.85 -19.72
C SER A 7 -22.61 -15.24 -19.08
N ASN A 8 -23.31 -16.20 -19.66
CA ASN A 8 -24.60 -16.67 -19.19
C ASN A 8 -24.38 -17.44 -17.86
N VAL A 9 -24.13 -16.68 -16.78
CA VAL A 9 -23.91 -17.23 -15.44
C VAL A 9 -25.25 -17.78 -14.98
N GLN A 10 -25.38 -19.09 -14.87
CA GLN A 10 -26.59 -19.73 -14.37
C GLN A 10 -26.82 -19.26 -12.93
N MET A 11 -27.97 -18.63 -12.68
CA MET A 11 -28.39 -18.19 -11.35
C MET A 11 -29.21 -19.31 -10.68
N VAL A 12 -29.15 -19.37 -9.36
CA VAL A 12 -29.96 -20.24 -8.49
C VAL A 12 -30.65 -19.39 -7.45
N THR A 13 -31.91 -19.72 -7.12
CA THR A 13 -32.70 -19.02 -6.10
C THR A 13 -32.98 -19.98 -4.95
N LEU A 14 -32.66 -19.52 -3.75
CA LEU A 14 -32.89 -20.28 -2.51
C LEU A 14 -33.54 -19.37 -1.46
N THR A 15 -34.00 -19.98 -0.38
CA THR A 15 -34.56 -19.23 0.76
C THR A 15 -33.68 -19.43 1.98
N ILE A 16 -33.27 -18.33 2.64
CA ILE A 16 -32.52 -18.36 3.90
C ILE A 16 -33.33 -17.61 4.95
N ASP A 17 -33.69 -18.29 6.03
CA ASP A 17 -34.55 -17.77 7.13
C ASP A 17 -35.81 -17.06 6.60
N GLY A 18 -36.47 -17.66 5.60
CA GLY A 18 -37.69 -17.12 4.97
C GLY A 18 -37.45 -16.03 3.93
N MET A 19 -36.21 -15.54 3.75
CA MET A 19 -35.86 -14.52 2.75
C MET A 19 -35.33 -15.16 1.46
N PRO A 20 -35.90 -14.82 0.28
CA PRO A 20 -35.37 -15.31 -0.98
C PRO A 20 -34.05 -14.62 -1.33
N VAL A 21 -33.10 -15.38 -1.84
CA VAL A 21 -31.82 -14.87 -2.36
C VAL A 21 -31.47 -15.56 -3.66
N THR A 22 -31.04 -14.79 -4.66
CA THR A 22 -30.64 -15.29 -5.97
C THR A 22 -29.15 -15.04 -6.17
N VAL A 23 -28.39 -16.11 -6.38
CA VAL A 23 -26.93 -16.06 -6.48
C VAL A 23 -26.43 -16.84 -7.70
N PRO A 24 -25.22 -16.56 -8.19
CA PRO A 24 -24.58 -17.38 -9.20
C PRO A 24 -24.45 -18.84 -8.74
N LYS A 25 -24.67 -19.78 -9.63
CA LYS A 25 -24.44 -21.20 -9.37
C LYS A 25 -22.99 -21.44 -8.93
N GLY A 26 -22.79 -22.20 -7.87
CA GLY A 26 -21.47 -22.41 -7.26
C GLY A 26 -21.19 -21.52 -6.04
N THR A 27 -22.06 -20.57 -5.74
CA THR A 27 -21.95 -19.73 -4.54
C THR A 27 -22.15 -20.57 -3.27
N LEU A 28 -21.30 -20.39 -2.27
CA LEU A 28 -21.42 -21.06 -0.98
C LEU A 28 -22.53 -20.42 -0.13
N LEU A 29 -23.20 -21.21 0.71
CA LEU A 29 -24.29 -20.71 1.56
C LEU A 29 -23.88 -19.53 2.46
N VAL A 30 -22.65 -19.56 2.98
CA VAL A 30 -22.11 -18.45 3.78
C VAL A 30 -22.04 -17.15 2.99
N GLU A 31 -21.71 -17.20 1.71
CA GLU A 31 -21.64 -16.02 0.85
C GLU A 31 -23.03 -15.59 0.34
N ALA A 32 -23.93 -16.54 0.12
CA ALA A 32 -25.33 -16.25 -0.19
C ALA A 32 -26.03 -15.51 0.98
N ALA A 33 -25.80 -15.95 2.22
CA ALA A 33 -26.33 -15.32 3.42
C ALA A 33 -25.87 -13.86 3.59
N LYS A 34 -24.61 -13.57 3.28
CA LYS A 34 -24.07 -12.19 3.33
C LYS A 34 -24.83 -11.21 2.43
N GLN A 35 -25.34 -11.66 1.27
CA GLN A 35 -26.08 -10.80 0.34
C GLN A 35 -27.38 -10.24 0.94
N ILE A 36 -27.98 -10.99 1.84
CA ILE A 36 -29.18 -10.58 2.58
C ILE A 36 -28.85 -10.09 4.00
N LYS A 37 -27.57 -9.78 4.28
CA LYS A 37 -27.06 -9.33 5.58
C LYS A 37 -27.31 -10.29 6.74
N GLN A 38 -27.49 -11.58 6.43
CA GLN A 38 -27.60 -12.64 7.42
C GLN A 38 -26.20 -13.17 7.73
N GLU A 39 -25.77 -12.98 8.97
CA GLU A 39 -24.47 -13.45 9.44
C GLU A 39 -24.53 -14.93 9.82
N ILE A 40 -23.61 -15.72 9.29
CA ILE A 40 -23.32 -17.08 9.72
C ILE A 40 -21.92 -17.09 10.33
N PRO A 41 -21.74 -17.47 11.61
CA PRO A 41 -20.45 -17.42 12.29
C PRO A 41 -19.40 -18.31 11.60
N ILE A 42 -18.17 -17.83 11.50
CA ILE A 42 -17.06 -18.52 10.84
C ILE A 42 -15.74 -18.32 11.56
N TYR A 43 -14.89 -19.38 11.65
CA TYR A 43 -13.49 -19.23 12.09
C TYR A 43 -12.51 -19.68 11.01
N CYS A 44 -12.64 -20.90 10.48
CA CYS A 44 -11.66 -21.43 9.53
C CYS A 44 -11.90 -20.94 8.08
N TYR A 45 -13.12 -20.57 7.74
CA TYR A 45 -13.45 -19.99 6.43
C TYR A 45 -12.94 -18.56 6.34
N HIS A 46 -12.47 -18.20 5.16
CA HIS A 46 -12.16 -16.81 4.77
C HIS A 46 -12.45 -16.67 3.27
N THR A 47 -13.12 -15.59 2.87
CA THR A 47 -13.58 -15.37 1.48
C THR A 47 -12.47 -15.58 0.43
N LYS A 48 -11.25 -15.16 0.73
CA LYS A 48 -10.09 -15.24 -0.17
C LYS A 48 -9.28 -16.54 -0.06
N LEU A 49 -9.46 -17.29 1.05
CA LEU A 49 -8.79 -18.58 1.28
C LEU A 49 -9.72 -19.77 0.97
N GLY A 50 -11.03 -19.51 0.86
CA GLY A 50 -12.04 -20.54 0.66
C GLY A 50 -12.32 -21.38 1.90
N PRO A 51 -13.04 -22.50 1.77
CA PRO A 51 -13.42 -23.39 2.86
C PRO A 51 -12.26 -24.26 3.35
N ALA A 52 -12.26 -24.56 4.67
CA ALA A 52 -11.41 -25.56 5.30
C ALA A 52 -12.24 -26.67 5.99
N GLY A 53 -13.48 -26.36 6.39
CA GLY A 53 -14.39 -27.32 7.02
C GLY A 53 -13.98 -27.79 8.42
N LEU A 54 -13.04 -27.12 9.10
CA LEU A 54 -12.44 -27.55 10.36
C LEU A 54 -13.27 -27.17 11.59
N CYS A 55 -13.64 -25.90 11.72
CA CYS A 55 -14.19 -25.33 12.96
C CYS A 55 -15.65 -25.70 13.26
N ARG A 56 -16.44 -26.05 12.27
CA ARG A 56 -17.84 -26.45 12.38
C ARG A 56 -18.83 -25.41 12.95
N ILE A 57 -18.41 -24.20 13.26
CA ILE A 57 -19.28 -23.16 13.84
C ILE A 57 -20.37 -22.69 12.87
N CYS A 58 -20.15 -22.79 11.55
CA CYS A 58 -21.04 -22.35 10.49
C CYS A 58 -22.18 -23.35 10.15
N MET A 59 -22.54 -24.24 11.07
CA MET A 59 -23.61 -25.19 10.84
C MET A 59 -24.96 -24.50 10.65
N VAL A 60 -25.73 -25.00 9.67
CA VAL A 60 -27.09 -24.57 9.32
C VAL A 60 -27.99 -25.80 9.10
N GLU A 61 -29.30 -25.62 9.26
CA GLU A 61 -30.29 -26.64 8.92
C GLU A 61 -30.75 -26.43 7.47
N ILE A 62 -30.81 -27.51 6.70
CA ILE A 62 -31.35 -27.49 5.32
C ILE A 62 -32.54 -28.43 5.28
N GLU A 63 -33.68 -27.93 4.78
CA GLU A 63 -34.89 -28.71 4.68
C GLU A 63 -34.68 -29.97 3.80
N GLY A 64 -35.19 -31.12 4.28
CA GLY A 64 -34.95 -32.39 3.63
C GLY A 64 -33.63 -33.09 3.96
N MET A 65 -32.70 -32.42 4.71
CA MET A 65 -31.45 -33.02 5.17
C MET A 65 -31.53 -33.40 6.66
N PRO A 66 -31.27 -34.65 7.05
CA PRO A 66 -31.43 -35.06 8.47
C PRO A 66 -30.33 -34.50 9.39
N LYS A 67 -29.17 -34.10 8.86
CA LYS A 67 -28.03 -33.58 9.60
C LYS A 67 -27.74 -32.14 9.21
N LEU A 68 -27.31 -31.36 10.20
CA LEU A 68 -26.80 -30.01 9.96
C LEU A 68 -25.63 -30.01 8.94
N GLN A 69 -25.62 -29.01 8.09
CA GLN A 69 -24.58 -28.83 7.05
C GLN A 69 -23.68 -27.64 7.40
N ILE A 70 -22.46 -27.66 6.90
CA ILE A 70 -21.50 -26.54 7.08
C ILE A 70 -21.68 -25.51 5.94
N ALA A 71 -22.23 -24.35 6.24
CA ALA A 71 -22.53 -23.32 5.24
C ALA A 71 -21.30 -22.86 4.44
N CYS A 72 -20.11 -22.89 5.04
CA CYS A 72 -18.87 -22.48 4.38
C CYS A 72 -18.36 -23.45 3.29
N ASN A 73 -18.93 -24.65 3.17
CA ASN A 73 -18.56 -25.66 2.15
C ASN A 73 -19.78 -26.28 1.46
N THR A 74 -20.95 -25.72 1.68
CA THR A 74 -22.19 -26.18 1.00
C THR A 74 -22.53 -25.17 -0.09
N VAL A 75 -22.68 -25.66 -1.32
CA VAL A 75 -23.04 -24.85 -2.50
C VAL A 75 -24.55 -24.64 -2.51
N ALA A 76 -24.96 -23.39 -2.78
CA ALA A 76 -26.35 -23.02 -2.97
C ALA A 76 -26.94 -23.74 -4.21
N THR A 77 -28.14 -24.30 -4.05
CA THR A 77 -28.88 -24.93 -5.14
C THR A 77 -30.28 -24.36 -5.24
N ASP A 78 -30.90 -24.48 -6.41
CA ASP A 78 -32.20 -23.92 -6.66
C ASP A 78 -33.28 -24.59 -5.79
N GLY A 79 -34.17 -23.77 -5.23
CA GLY A 79 -35.25 -24.24 -4.34
C GLY A 79 -34.80 -24.66 -2.93
N MET A 80 -33.51 -24.54 -2.57
CA MET A 80 -33.01 -24.90 -1.24
C MET A 80 -33.63 -24.00 -0.18
N VAL A 81 -34.05 -24.58 0.96
CA VAL A 81 -34.55 -23.86 2.13
C VAL A 81 -33.57 -24.06 3.29
N VAL A 82 -32.96 -22.96 3.73
CA VAL A 82 -31.90 -22.93 4.76
C VAL A 82 -32.41 -22.17 5.99
N ARG A 83 -32.15 -22.71 7.17
CA ARG A 83 -32.36 -22.05 8.45
C ARG A 83 -31.03 -21.87 9.16
N THR A 84 -30.67 -20.62 9.42
CA THR A 84 -29.45 -20.25 10.13
C THR A 84 -29.65 -20.13 11.63
N GLN A 85 -30.89 -20.22 12.10
CA GLN A 85 -31.32 -20.13 13.50
C GLN A 85 -32.24 -21.31 13.84
N GLY A 86 -32.52 -21.49 15.12
CA GLY A 86 -33.38 -22.53 15.64
C GLY A 86 -32.66 -23.47 16.60
N GLU A 87 -33.39 -24.19 17.40
CA GLU A 87 -32.93 -24.98 18.55
C GLU A 87 -31.74 -25.91 18.21
N LYS A 88 -31.82 -26.62 17.08
CA LYS A 88 -30.74 -27.53 16.65
C LYS A 88 -29.44 -26.79 16.28
N VAL A 89 -29.58 -25.67 15.57
CA VAL A 89 -28.42 -24.86 15.13
C VAL A 89 -27.78 -24.19 16.33
N GLU A 90 -28.58 -23.61 17.23
CA GLU A 90 -28.12 -22.95 18.44
C GLU A 90 -27.44 -23.92 19.39
N ALA A 91 -28.02 -25.10 19.63
CA ALA A 91 -27.41 -26.13 20.46
C ALA A 91 -26.06 -26.60 19.86
N ALA A 92 -25.99 -26.77 18.53
CA ALA A 92 -24.76 -27.15 17.86
C ALA A 92 -23.68 -26.07 17.98
N ARG A 93 -24.02 -24.79 17.80
CA ARG A 93 -23.07 -23.68 17.97
C ARG A 93 -22.59 -23.54 19.41
N ALA A 94 -23.49 -23.64 20.39
CA ALA A 94 -23.13 -23.62 21.80
C ALA A 94 -22.14 -24.72 22.15
N THR A 95 -22.37 -25.96 21.65
CA THR A 95 -21.47 -27.09 21.86
C THR A 95 -20.11 -26.86 21.20
N VAL A 96 -20.07 -26.36 19.96
CA VAL A 96 -18.82 -26.05 19.27
C VAL A 96 -18.02 -24.97 19.99
N LEU A 97 -18.69 -23.93 20.49
CA LEU A 97 -18.05 -22.86 21.29
C LEU A 97 -17.49 -23.41 22.58
N GLU A 98 -18.23 -24.28 23.29
CA GLU A 98 -17.71 -24.92 24.50
C GLU A 98 -16.43 -25.73 24.21
N LEU A 99 -16.38 -26.49 23.11
CA LEU A 99 -15.17 -27.20 22.68
C LEU A 99 -14.00 -26.25 22.39
N PHE A 100 -14.23 -25.08 21.81
CA PHE A 100 -13.16 -24.07 21.65
C PHE A 100 -12.72 -23.47 22.99
N LEU A 101 -13.64 -23.28 23.93
CA LEU A 101 -13.37 -22.64 25.21
C LEU A 101 -12.74 -23.58 26.25
N VAL A 102 -12.85 -24.91 26.08
CA VAL A 102 -12.31 -25.91 27.02
C VAL A 102 -10.87 -25.61 27.42
N ASN A 103 -10.01 -25.39 26.44
CA ASN A 103 -8.58 -25.13 26.68
C ASN A 103 -8.20 -23.66 26.44
N HIS A 104 -9.11 -22.83 25.95
CA HIS A 104 -8.81 -21.41 25.70
C HIS A 104 -8.54 -20.68 27.03
N PRO A 105 -7.42 -19.94 27.19
CA PRO A 105 -7.09 -19.29 28.44
C PRO A 105 -7.99 -18.10 28.73
N LEU A 106 -8.15 -17.74 30.02
CA LEU A 106 -8.90 -16.57 30.47
C LEU A 106 -8.10 -15.26 30.32
N ASP A 107 -7.48 -15.08 29.17
CA ASP A 107 -6.52 -14.02 28.87
C ASP A 107 -7.15 -12.74 28.28
N CYS A 108 -8.47 -12.64 28.10
CA CYS A 108 -9.09 -11.48 27.43
C CYS A 108 -8.61 -10.12 27.97
N PRO A 109 -8.42 -9.93 29.30
CA PRO A 109 -7.92 -8.66 29.84
C PRO A 109 -6.49 -8.32 29.40
N ILE A 110 -5.66 -9.30 29.05
CA ILE A 110 -4.27 -9.13 28.65
C ILE A 110 -4.01 -9.57 27.21
N CYS A 111 -5.05 -9.88 26.43
CA CYS A 111 -4.97 -10.27 25.03
C CYS A 111 -5.16 -9.07 24.12
N ASP A 112 -4.22 -8.82 23.20
CA ASP A 112 -4.32 -7.70 22.25
C ASP A 112 -5.49 -7.80 21.29
N LYS A 113 -6.06 -9.00 21.07
CA LYS A 113 -7.27 -9.20 20.26
C LYS A 113 -8.56 -8.86 21.02
N GLY A 114 -8.50 -8.59 22.33
CA GLY A 114 -9.67 -8.25 23.14
C GLY A 114 -10.39 -7.00 22.62
N GLY A 115 -11.67 -7.13 22.25
CA GLY A 115 -12.50 -6.11 21.63
C GLY A 115 -12.56 -6.15 20.09
N GLU A 116 -11.79 -7.05 19.46
CA GLU A 116 -11.84 -7.34 18.01
C GLU A 116 -11.63 -8.85 17.77
N CYS A 117 -12.23 -9.71 18.63
CA CYS A 117 -12.00 -11.15 18.66
C CYS A 117 -13.28 -11.91 18.32
N ASP A 118 -13.28 -12.61 17.18
CA ASP A 118 -14.44 -13.41 16.74
C ASP A 118 -14.88 -14.45 17.79
N LEU A 119 -13.91 -15.06 18.53
CA LEU A 119 -14.26 -16.02 19.59
C LEU A 119 -14.99 -15.35 20.76
N GLN A 120 -14.59 -14.12 21.11
CA GLN A 120 -15.24 -13.35 22.17
C GLN A 120 -16.67 -13.01 21.76
N ASP A 121 -16.85 -12.49 20.54
CA ASP A 121 -18.15 -12.05 20.04
C ASP A 121 -19.11 -13.23 19.86
N TYR A 122 -18.64 -14.34 19.29
CA TYR A 122 -19.48 -15.53 19.13
C TYR A 122 -19.76 -16.26 20.46
N ALA A 123 -18.82 -16.22 21.42
CA ALA A 123 -19.08 -16.76 22.75
C ALA A 123 -20.19 -15.98 23.48
N MET A 124 -20.23 -14.65 23.29
CA MET A 124 -21.31 -13.81 23.82
C MET A 124 -22.63 -14.01 23.09
N ALA A 125 -22.60 -14.18 21.75
CA ALA A 125 -23.83 -14.29 20.95
C ALA A 125 -24.47 -15.68 21.01
N TYR A 126 -23.68 -16.76 21.07
CA TYR A 126 -24.16 -18.14 20.91
C TYR A 126 -23.70 -19.09 22.02
N GLY A 127 -22.78 -18.67 22.88
CA GLY A 127 -22.22 -19.52 23.93
C GLY A 127 -23.12 -19.67 25.14
N ARG A 128 -22.77 -20.63 25.99
CA ARG A 128 -23.40 -20.79 27.33
C ARG A 128 -22.65 -19.91 28.33
N GLY A 129 -23.38 -19.43 29.37
CA GLY A 129 -22.77 -18.68 30.46
C GLY A 129 -21.97 -19.52 31.45
N THR A 130 -22.05 -20.86 31.33
CA THR A 130 -21.39 -21.86 32.20
C THR A 130 -20.72 -22.91 31.36
N SER A 131 -19.69 -23.55 31.93
CA SER A 131 -19.02 -24.70 31.32
C SER A 131 -19.34 -25.96 32.09
N ASP A 132 -19.59 -27.06 31.38
CA ASP A 132 -19.79 -28.40 31.95
C ASP A 132 -18.45 -29.12 32.20
N VAL A 133 -17.31 -28.53 31.79
CA VAL A 133 -15.98 -29.10 31.92
C VAL A 133 -15.34 -28.71 33.24
N ALA A 134 -15.03 -29.71 34.06
CA ALA A 134 -14.38 -29.54 35.35
C ALA A 134 -12.85 -29.75 35.32
N ASP A 135 -12.32 -30.31 34.24
CA ASP A 135 -10.88 -30.59 34.11
C ASP A 135 -10.07 -29.30 33.93
N PRO A 136 -8.81 -29.28 34.43
CA PRO A 136 -7.94 -28.13 34.23
C PRO A 136 -7.60 -27.95 32.74
N LYS A 137 -7.49 -26.69 32.31
CA LYS A 137 -7.07 -26.36 30.94
C LYS A 137 -5.67 -26.83 30.64
N LEU A 138 -5.42 -27.30 29.41
CA LEU A 138 -4.08 -27.63 28.93
C LEU A 138 -3.22 -26.37 28.85
N SER A 139 -1.99 -26.48 29.35
CA SER A 139 -1.00 -25.40 29.22
C SER A 139 -0.10 -25.64 28.00
N LYS A 140 0.12 -24.57 27.23
CA LYS A 140 1.04 -24.54 26.09
C LYS A 140 1.94 -23.32 26.18
N PRO A 141 3.06 -23.27 25.43
CA PRO A 141 3.93 -22.11 25.38
C PRO A 141 3.18 -20.82 25.03
N LYS A 142 3.50 -19.75 25.76
CA LYS A 142 3.01 -18.39 25.52
C LYS A 142 4.12 -17.51 24.97
N ALA A 143 3.74 -16.48 24.22
CA ALA A 143 4.67 -15.48 23.70
C ALA A 143 5.85 -16.07 22.93
N VAL A 144 5.60 -17.15 22.16
CA VAL A 144 6.61 -17.77 21.29
C VAL A 144 7.02 -16.79 20.22
N ASP A 145 8.31 -16.53 20.12
CA ASP A 145 8.88 -15.70 19.06
C ASP A 145 8.79 -16.45 17.72
N LEU A 146 7.83 -16.06 16.87
CA LEU A 146 7.63 -16.72 15.58
C LEU A 146 8.53 -16.14 14.48
N GLY A 147 9.02 -14.92 14.66
CA GLY A 147 9.84 -14.20 13.68
C GLY A 147 9.96 -12.72 14.02
N PRO A 148 10.48 -11.87 13.12
CA PRO A 148 10.80 -10.48 13.45
C PRO A 148 9.58 -9.64 13.85
N THR A 149 8.39 -9.97 13.35
CA THR A 149 7.18 -9.14 13.48
C THR A 149 6.06 -9.76 14.30
N ILE A 150 6.07 -11.10 14.48
CA ILE A 150 4.94 -11.86 15.01
C ILE A 150 5.31 -12.59 16.31
N VAL A 151 4.37 -12.55 17.26
CA VAL A 151 4.38 -13.40 18.46
C VAL A 151 3.20 -14.36 18.38
N LEU A 152 3.46 -15.63 18.65
CA LEU A 152 2.46 -16.69 18.76
C LEU A 152 2.18 -17.02 20.23
N ASP A 153 0.91 -17.07 20.60
CA ASP A 153 0.41 -17.66 21.83
C ASP A 153 -0.31 -18.96 21.49
N GLU A 154 0.32 -20.08 21.81
CA GLU A 154 -0.18 -21.41 21.43
C GLU A 154 -1.44 -21.81 22.20
N GLU A 155 -1.64 -21.31 23.44
CA GLU A 155 -2.87 -21.57 24.20
C GLU A 155 -4.10 -20.88 23.60
N ARG A 156 -3.91 -19.69 23.00
CA ARG A 156 -5.01 -18.94 22.37
C ARG A 156 -5.36 -19.47 20.99
N CYS A 157 -4.50 -20.30 20.41
CA CYS A 157 -4.69 -20.81 19.06
C CYS A 157 -5.82 -21.84 19.00
N ILE A 158 -6.80 -21.61 18.11
CA ILE A 158 -7.92 -22.54 17.83
C ILE A 158 -7.66 -23.45 16.62
N VAL A 159 -6.44 -23.47 16.13
CA VAL A 159 -5.98 -24.28 14.98
C VAL A 159 -6.89 -24.17 13.75
N CYS A 160 -7.40 -22.98 13.45
CA CYS A 160 -8.30 -22.74 12.31
C CYS A 160 -7.58 -22.79 10.95
N GLN A 161 -6.27 -22.77 10.94
CA GLN A 161 -5.38 -22.85 9.78
C GLN A 161 -5.51 -21.68 8.77
N ARG A 162 -6.15 -20.57 9.11
CA ARG A 162 -6.16 -19.40 8.21
C ARG A 162 -4.73 -18.92 7.88
N CYS A 163 -3.84 -18.85 8.87
CA CYS A 163 -2.44 -18.42 8.70
C CYS A 163 -1.65 -19.36 7.79
N VAL A 164 -1.74 -20.67 8.00
CA VAL A 164 -1.06 -21.69 7.16
C VAL A 164 -1.55 -21.60 5.71
N ARG A 165 -2.88 -21.47 5.52
CA ARG A 165 -3.46 -21.36 4.19
C ARG A 165 -3.18 -20.04 3.50
N PHE A 166 -3.08 -18.95 4.25
CA PHE A 166 -2.62 -17.67 3.72
C PHE A 166 -1.18 -17.80 3.20
N ASP A 167 -0.33 -18.38 4.00
CA ASP A 167 1.09 -18.56 3.70
C ASP A 167 1.30 -19.43 2.44
N ASP A 168 0.51 -20.51 2.29
CA ASP A 168 0.54 -21.38 1.12
C ASP A 168 -0.15 -20.75 -0.11
N ILE A 169 -1.42 -20.31 0.04
CA ILE A 169 -2.27 -19.95 -1.10
C ILE A 169 -1.97 -18.52 -1.60
N ILE A 170 -1.79 -17.57 -0.69
CA ILE A 170 -1.66 -16.14 -1.05
C ILE A 170 -0.20 -15.73 -1.17
N ALA A 171 0.59 -15.94 -0.10
CA ALA A 171 2.00 -15.56 -0.08
C ALA A 171 2.88 -16.50 -0.93
N ASN A 172 2.48 -17.77 -1.07
CA ASN A 172 3.22 -18.83 -1.77
C ASN A 172 4.61 -19.09 -1.16
N GLU A 173 4.72 -18.94 0.18
CA GLU A 173 5.98 -19.07 0.93
C GLU A 173 6.09 -20.42 1.66
N ARG A 174 4.97 -21.00 2.09
CA ARG A 174 4.87 -22.33 2.73
C ARG A 174 5.77 -22.50 3.95
N GLN A 175 5.95 -21.44 4.72
CA GLN A 175 6.78 -21.48 5.93
C GLN A 175 6.02 -21.98 7.15
N LEU A 176 4.68 -21.77 7.21
CA LEU A 176 3.84 -22.20 8.33
C LEU A 176 3.22 -23.57 8.10
N ILE A 177 3.23 -24.39 9.15
CA ILE A 177 2.60 -25.71 9.17
C ILE A 177 1.78 -25.91 10.45
N VAL A 178 0.90 -26.91 10.43
CA VAL A 178 0.36 -27.52 11.64
C VAL A 178 1.30 -28.65 12.05
N LYS A 179 1.85 -28.55 13.24
CA LYS A 179 2.72 -29.57 13.84
C LYS A 179 1.94 -30.33 14.92
N ASP A 180 2.26 -31.60 15.09
CA ASP A 180 1.63 -32.57 15.99
C ASP A 180 0.18 -32.92 15.59
N ARG A 181 -0.68 -33.36 16.52
CA ARG A 181 -2.08 -33.73 16.25
C ARG A 181 -2.95 -33.74 17.51
N GLY A 182 -4.25 -33.58 17.30
CA GLY A 182 -5.26 -33.59 18.37
C GLY A 182 -5.11 -32.42 19.32
N ALA A 183 -5.15 -32.64 20.61
CA ALA A 183 -5.02 -31.57 21.62
C ALA A 183 -3.63 -30.91 21.63
N HIS A 184 -2.65 -31.54 21.02
CA HIS A 184 -1.26 -31.06 20.94
C HIS A 184 -0.97 -30.28 19.64
N ASP A 185 -1.94 -30.14 18.75
CA ASP A 185 -1.77 -29.36 17.53
C ASP A 185 -1.30 -27.94 17.83
N ILE A 186 -0.26 -27.52 17.12
CA ILE A 186 0.28 -26.15 17.18
C ILE A 186 0.61 -25.64 15.79
N ILE A 187 0.64 -24.32 15.64
CA ILE A 187 1.21 -23.68 14.46
C ILE A 187 2.72 -23.51 14.69
N ALA A 188 3.49 -23.91 13.71
CA ALA A 188 4.95 -23.84 13.77
C ALA A 188 5.53 -23.50 12.39
N THR A 189 6.80 -23.14 12.34
CA THR A 189 7.54 -23.02 11.07
C THR A 189 8.04 -24.37 10.60
N ALA A 190 7.93 -24.64 9.30
CA ALA A 190 8.28 -25.93 8.69
C ALA A 190 9.74 -26.32 8.90
N THR A 191 10.62 -25.34 8.90
CA THR A 191 12.09 -25.53 9.01
C THR A 191 12.66 -25.25 10.40
N GLY A 192 11.83 -24.76 11.34
CA GLY A 192 12.29 -24.23 12.62
C GLY A 192 13.01 -22.87 12.52
N GLN A 193 13.10 -22.30 11.32
CA GLN A 193 13.62 -20.94 11.10
C GLN A 193 12.54 -19.90 11.41
N PRO A 194 12.91 -18.65 11.70
CA PRO A 194 11.94 -17.58 11.91
C PRO A 194 10.98 -17.42 10.73
N TYR A 195 9.70 -17.18 11.02
CA TYR A 195 8.69 -16.85 10.03
C TYR A 195 8.96 -15.46 9.45
N HIS A 196 9.46 -15.41 8.24
CA HIS A 196 9.95 -14.18 7.63
C HIS A 196 9.75 -14.15 6.11
N HIS A 197 8.88 -13.28 5.66
CA HIS A 197 8.70 -12.87 4.25
C HIS A 197 7.95 -11.53 4.20
N LEU A 198 7.71 -10.99 3.02
CA LEU A 198 7.15 -9.64 2.85
C LEU A 198 5.67 -9.47 3.23
N PHE A 199 4.98 -10.52 3.71
CA PHE A 199 3.53 -10.51 3.95
C PHE A 199 3.13 -11.08 5.32
N THR A 200 4.09 -11.28 6.23
CA THR A 200 3.85 -11.99 7.51
C THR A 200 2.79 -11.31 8.36
N GLY A 201 2.71 -9.98 8.33
CA GLY A 201 1.77 -9.21 9.14
C GLY A 201 0.28 -9.50 8.87
N ASN A 202 -0.07 -10.01 7.69
CA ASN A 202 -1.47 -10.34 7.38
C ASN A 202 -2.04 -11.43 8.29
N VAL A 203 -1.21 -12.35 8.79
CA VAL A 203 -1.68 -13.43 9.67
C VAL A 203 -2.21 -12.94 11.00
N THR A 204 -1.81 -11.75 11.47
CA THR A 204 -2.34 -11.15 12.71
C THR A 204 -3.77 -10.64 12.54
N GLU A 205 -4.12 -10.19 11.33
CA GLU A 205 -5.44 -9.66 11.03
C GLU A 205 -6.44 -10.78 10.72
N ILE A 206 -6.05 -11.75 9.89
CA ILE A 206 -6.91 -12.87 9.54
C ILE A 206 -7.04 -13.92 10.66
N CYS A 207 -6.21 -13.85 11.71
CA CYS A 207 -6.34 -14.71 12.88
C CYS A 207 -7.60 -14.30 13.66
N PRO A 208 -8.60 -15.21 13.82
CA PRO A 208 -9.86 -14.88 14.45
C PRO A 208 -9.73 -14.71 15.97
N VAL A 209 -8.58 -15.02 16.55
CA VAL A 209 -8.29 -14.96 17.99
C VAL A 209 -6.95 -14.29 18.26
N GLY A 210 -6.61 -14.05 19.52
CA GLY A 210 -5.34 -13.41 19.93
C GLY A 210 -4.12 -14.34 19.94
N ALA A 211 -4.10 -15.37 19.08
CA ALA A 211 -2.97 -16.29 18.99
C ALA A 211 -1.77 -15.65 18.25
N LEU A 212 -2.02 -15.00 17.12
CA LEU A 212 -0.97 -14.30 16.37
C LEU A 212 -1.13 -12.79 16.58
N THR A 213 -0.11 -12.17 17.14
CA THR A 213 -0.12 -10.74 17.49
C THR A 213 1.14 -10.03 16.98
N SER A 214 0.98 -8.76 16.61
CA SER A 214 2.09 -7.93 16.11
C SER A 214 3.00 -7.49 17.25
N LYS A 215 4.31 -7.71 17.13
CA LYS A 215 5.32 -7.24 18.11
C LYS A 215 5.28 -5.72 18.29
N THR A 216 5.03 -4.97 17.21
CA THR A 216 5.02 -3.51 17.24
C THR A 216 3.80 -2.91 17.94
N TYR A 217 2.67 -3.64 17.95
CA TYR A 217 1.42 -3.16 18.54
C TYR A 217 1.14 -3.73 19.93
N ARG A 218 1.70 -4.89 20.27
CA ARG A 218 1.43 -5.60 21.54
C ARG A 218 1.41 -4.68 22.75
N PHE A 219 0.31 -4.72 23.51
CA PHE A 219 0.08 -3.99 24.77
C PHE A 219 0.07 -2.46 24.67
N LYS A 220 -0.07 -1.89 23.46
CA LYS A 220 -0.05 -0.43 23.27
C LYS A 220 -1.42 0.24 23.36
N SER A 221 -2.48 -0.44 22.91
CA SER A 221 -3.83 0.16 22.88
C SER A 221 -4.91 -0.91 22.84
N ARG A 222 -6.16 -0.50 23.17
CA ARG A 222 -7.35 -1.28 22.91
C ARG A 222 -8.05 -0.76 21.64
N PRO A 223 -8.81 -1.60 20.90
CA PRO A 223 -9.47 -1.18 19.66
C PRO A 223 -10.38 0.03 19.83
N TRP A 224 -11.10 0.12 20.95
CA TRP A 224 -12.01 1.23 21.26
C TRP A 224 -11.33 2.53 21.68
N ASP A 225 -10.02 2.52 21.92
CA ASP A 225 -9.21 3.70 22.22
C ASP A 225 -8.59 4.30 20.95
N LEU A 226 -8.80 3.69 19.79
CA LEU A 226 -8.14 4.05 18.55
C LEU A 226 -9.01 4.96 17.69
N GLU A 227 -8.41 6.04 17.20
CA GLU A 227 -8.94 6.85 16.12
C GLU A 227 -8.48 6.25 14.80
N ARG A 228 -9.42 5.88 13.93
CA ARG A 228 -9.14 5.15 12.69
C ARG A 228 -9.34 6.04 11.47
N THR A 229 -8.30 6.21 10.69
CA THR A 229 -8.34 6.93 9.41
C THR A 229 -8.03 6.00 8.23
N LYS A 230 -8.93 5.96 7.25
CA LYS A 230 -8.67 5.26 5.98
C LYS A 230 -7.82 6.15 5.08
N THR A 231 -6.69 5.62 4.58
CA THR A 231 -5.74 6.36 3.75
C THR A 231 -5.02 5.44 2.77
N THR A 232 -4.22 6.02 1.89
CA THR A 232 -3.39 5.27 0.92
C THR A 232 -2.00 5.02 1.46
N CYS A 233 -1.51 3.80 1.32
CA CYS A 233 -0.12 3.44 1.62
C CYS A 233 0.84 4.09 0.61
N THR A 234 1.86 4.80 1.10
CA THR A 234 2.84 5.53 0.27
C THR A 234 4.20 4.86 0.17
N GLN A 235 4.29 3.57 0.48
CA GLN A 235 5.58 2.86 0.47
C GLN A 235 6.02 2.37 -0.91
N CYS A 236 5.10 2.34 -1.88
CA CYS A 236 5.40 2.03 -3.29
C CYS A 236 4.24 2.45 -4.20
N SER A 237 4.45 2.33 -5.50
CA SER A 237 3.50 2.72 -6.55
C SER A 237 2.20 1.89 -6.62
N VAL A 238 2.01 0.87 -5.79
CA VAL A 238 0.76 0.07 -5.80
C VAL A 238 -0.41 0.86 -5.22
N GLY A 239 -0.20 1.66 -4.16
CA GLY A 239 -1.24 2.50 -3.57
C GLY A 239 -2.31 1.71 -2.80
N CYS A 240 -1.92 0.66 -2.06
CA CYS A 240 -2.84 -0.12 -1.22
C CYS A 240 -3.60 0.78 -0.26
N GLN A 241 -4.91 0.56 -0.11
CA GLN A 241 -5.68 1.23 0.93
C GLN A 241 -5.40 0.58 2.30
N GLN A 242 -5.23 1.41 3.31
CA GLN A 242 -4.96 0.97 4.67
C GLN A 242 -5.70 1.85 5.68
N PHE A 243 -5.91 1.31 6.87
CA PHE A 243 -6.29 2.09 8.04
C PHE A 243 -5.04 2.46 8.83
N ALA A 244 -4.96 3.72 9.26
CA ALA A 244 -4.03 4.20 10.26
C ALA A 244 -4.77 4.32 11.59
N ASP A 245 -4.36 3.56 12.59
CA ASP A 245 -4.95 3.56 13.93
C ASP A 245 -4.05 4.38 14.88
N VAL A 246 -4.59 5.49 15.38
CA VAL A 246 -3.91 6.48 16.20
C VAL A 246 -4.49 6.50 17.61
N ARG A 247 -3.65 6.69 18.62
CA ARG A 247 -4.06 6.97 20.01
C ARG A 247 -3.19 8.07 20.58
N TYR A 248 -3.83 9.11 21.11
CA TYR A 248 -3.14 10.27 21.70
C TYR A 248 -2.12 10.92 20.75
N GLY A 249 -2.48 11.07 19.47
CA GLY A 249 -1.61 11.64 18.44
C GLY A 249 -0.44 10.75 17.99
N GLN A 250 -0.37 9.50 18.47
CA GLN A 250 0.68 8.54 18.09
C GLN A 250 0.12 7.41 17.23
N LEU A 251 0.79 7.13 16.13
CA LEU A 251 0.43 6.01 15.25
C LEU A 251 0.75 4.68 15.93
N ARG A 252 -0.26 3.86 16.15
CA ARG A 252 -0.12 2.59 16.87
C ARG A 252 0.04 1.40 15.95
N ARG A 253 -0.72 1.38 14.85
CA ARG A 253 -0.65 0.33 13.84
C ARG A 253 -1.24 0.81 12.52
N THR A 254 -0.91 0.10 11.44
CA THR A 254 -1.67 0.14 10.17
C THR A 254 -2.35 -1.20 9.95
N MET A 255 -3.55 -1.18 9.39
CA MET A 255 -4.34 -2.37 9.10
C MET A 255 -4.83 -2.38 7.66
N LEU A 256 -5.10 -3.57 7.13
CA LEU A 256 -5.64 -3.72 5.78
C LEU A 256 -7.08 -3.20 5.69
N VAL A 257 -7.49 -2.84 4.47
CA VAL A 257 -8.89 -2.63 4.09
C VAL A 257 -9.33 -3.88 3.33
N GLU A 258 -10.20 -4.69 3.91
CA GLU A 258 -10.52 -6.04 3.43
C GLU A 258 -11.10 -6.06 2.01
N ASP A 259 -11.89 -5.06 1.66
CA ASP A 259 -12.55 -4.88 0.36
C ASP A 259 -11.79 -3.96 -0.60
N ASP A 260 -10.52 -3.64 -0.32
CA ASP A 260 -9.70 -2.81 -1.20
C ASP A 260 -9.50 -3.48 -2.57
N PRO A 261 -10.00 -2.89 -3.67
CA PRO A 261 -9.83 -3.45 -5.00
C PRO A 261 -8.39 -3.32 -5.53
N ILE A 262 -7.57 -2.45 -4.93
CA ILE A 262 -6.17 -2.21 -5.33
C ILE A 262 -5.29 -3.37 -4.85
N SER A 263 -5.34 -3.65 -3.57
CA SER A 263 -4.49 -4.66 -2.91
C SER A 263 -5.15 -6.03 -2.78
N ASP A 264 -6.42 -6.16 -3.18
CA ASP A 264 -7.23 -7.34 -2.88
C ASP A 264 -7.28 -7.63 -1.36
N GLY A 265 -7.24 -6.56 -0.54
CA GLY A 265 -7.27 -6.62 0.91
C GLY A 265 -6.03 -7.25 1.55
N TRP A 266 -4.86 -7.09 0.95
CA TRP A 266 -3.59 -7.52 1.53
C TRP A 266 -2.62 -6.35 1.68
N LEU A 267 -1.79 -6.38 2.72
CA LEU A 267 -0.69 -5.44 2.90
C LEU A 267 0.65 -6.16 2.93
N CYS A 268 1.69 -5.52 2.40
CA CYS A 268 3.03 -5.99 2.65
C CYS A 268 3.55 -5.47 4.01
N ASP A 269 4.52 -6.18 4.57
CA ASP A 269 5.12 -5.84 5.87
C ASP A 269 5.81 -4.47 5.84
N ARG A 270 6.33 -4.05 4.67
CA ARG A 270 6.84 -2.70 4.47
C ARG A 270 5.76 -1.64 4.69
N GLY A 271 4.59 -1.78 4.07
CA GLY A 271 3.47 -0.85 4.25
C GLY A 271 2.91 -0.88 5.68
N ARG A 272 2.97 -2.05 6.33
CA ARG A 272 2.43 -2.27 7.66
C ARG A 272 3.31 -1.76 8.79
N TYR A 273 4.62 -2.00 8.71
CA TYR A 273 5.53 -1.80 9.83
C TYR A 273 6.49 -0.62 9.68
N ASN A 274 6.66 -0.05 8.47
CA ASN A 274 7.48 1.14 8.28
C ASN A 274 6.71 2.41 8.71
N ILE A 275 6.42 2.52 9.98
CA ILE A 275 5.65 3.61 10.60
C ILE A 275 6.38 4.30 11.75
N GLY A 276 7.40 3.67 12.33
CA GLY A 276 8.13 4.18 13.50
C GLY A 276 8.87 5.49 13.26
N PHE A 277 9.17 5.80 11.98
CA PHE A 277 9.87 7.03 11.63
C PHE A 277 9.08 8.32 11.93
N TYR A 278 7.75 8.26 12.06
CA TYR A 278 6.94 9.42 12.46
C TYR A 278 7.29 9.93 13.86
N GLU A 279 7.68 9.02 14.75
CA GLU A 279 8.07 9.33 16.14
C GLU A 279 9.58 9.43 16.33
N SER A 280 10.37 9.37 15.26
CA SER A 280 11.84 9.43 15.34
C SER A 280 12.31 10.77 15.87
N PRO A 281 13.23 10.79 16.87
CA PRO A 281 13.84 12.03 17.34
C PRO A 281 14.72 12.72 16.29
N GLU A 282 15.14 11.99 15.25
CA GLU A 282 15.99 12.48 14.16
C GLU A 282 15.21 13.29 13.12
N ARG A 283 13.88 13.38 13.23
CA ARG A 283 13.08 14.20 12.32
C ARG A 283 13.47 15.67 12.39
N LEU A 284 13.58 16.29 11.22
CA LEU A 284 13.75 17.74 11.10
C LEU A 284 12.51 18.44 11.65
N LYS A 285 12.73 19.47 12.46
CA LYS A 285 11.67 20.20 13.17
C LYS A 285 11.62 21.69 12.86
N GLN A 286 12.70 22.25 12.30
CA GLN A 286 12.81 23.68 11.96
C GLN A 286 13.64 23.85 10.69
N PRO A 287 13.42 24.93 9.92
CA PRO A 287 14.29 25.28 8.80
C PRO A 287 15.73 25.50 9.26
N LEU A 288 16.68 24.96 8.52
CA LEU A 288 18.10 25.02 8.79
C LEU A 288 18.84 25.72 7.65
N TYR A 289 19.63 26.73 7.96
CA TYR A 289 20.48 27.43 7.00
C TYR A 289 21.94 27.17 7.31
N ARG A 290 22.74 26.83 6.31
CA ARG A 290 24.17 26.60 6.46
C ARG A 290 24.92 27.91 6.38
N LYS A 291 25.53 28.33 7.50
CA LYS A 291 26.34 29.54 7.62
C LYS A 291 27.65 29.21 8.32
N ASP A 292 28.77 29.73 7.80
CA ASP A 292 30.11 29.58 8.36
C ASP A 292 30.51 28.13 8.71
N GLY A 293 30.07 27.16 7.84
CA GLY A 293 30.34 25.73 7.98
C GLY A 293 29.42 24.99 8.95
N GLY A 294 28.52 25.66 9.66
CA GLY A 294 27.56 25.08 10.60
C GLY A 294 26.10 25.26 10.19
N TRP A 295 25.18 24.54 10.87
CA TRP A 295 23.75 24.70 10.72
C TRP A 295 23.21 25.72 11.74
N THR A 296 22.41 26.67 11.26
CA THR A 296 21.69 27.65 12.08
C THR A 296 20.19 27.46 11.85
N GLN A 297 19.40 27.38 12.91
CA GLN A 297 17.94 27.39 12.84
C GLN A 297 17.46 28.79 12.45
N ILE A 298 16.52 28.88 11.52
CA ILE A 298 15.91 30.12 11.05
C ILE A 298 14.39 30.02 11.03
N GLY A 299 13.71 31.16 10.92
CA GLY A 299 12.26 31.20 10.70
C GLY A 299 11.88 30.82 9.27
N TRP A 300 10.62 30.52 9.06
CA TRP A 300 10.08 30.21 7.72
C TRP A 300 10.16 31.40 6.76
N ASP A 301 9.87 32.61 7.25
CA ASP A 301 9.92 33.82 6.43
C ASP A 301 11.35 34.09 5.93
N ASP A 302 12.36 33.98 6.82
CA ASP A 302 13.77 34.10 6.45
C ASP A 302 14.16 33.01 5.43
N ALA A 303 13.68 31.78 5.60
CA ALA A 303 13.95 30.69 4.69
C ALA A 303 13.40 30.97 3.29
N PHE A 304 12.16 31.43 3.18
CA PHE A 304 11.54 31.80 1.91
C PHE A 304 12.21 33.00 1.24
N ILE A 305 12.56 34.04 2.02
CA ILE A 305 13.30 35.22 1.52
C ILE A 305 14.65 34.79 0.94
N LEU A 306 15.41 33.97 1.65
CA LEU A 306 16.73 33.49 1.19
C LEU A 306 16.59 32.67 -0.10
N TRP A 307 15.60 31.80 -0.16
CA TRP A 307 15.38 30.93 -1.32
C TRP A 307 14.91 31.75 -2.54
N ALA A 308 13.92 32.61 -2.38
CA ALA A 308 13.45 33.51 -3.44
C ALA A 308 14.56 34.41 -3.97
N LYS A 309 15.40 34.98 -3.08
CA LYS A 309 16.57 35.79 -3.45
C LYS A 309 17.58 35.01 -4.28
N ALA A 310 17.84 33.73 -3.92
CA ALA A 310 18.75 32.88 -4.67
C ALA A 310 18.21 32.59 -6.08
N ILE A 311 16.90 32.26 -6.21
CA ILE A 311 16.26 32.02 -7.51
C ILE A 311 16.30 33.27 -8.39
N ARG A 312 15.83 34.45 -7.86
CA ARG A 312 15.85 35.70 -8.62
C ARG A 312 17.26 36.09 -9.08
N GLY A 313 18.24 35.95 -8.16
CA GLY A 313 19.65 36.24 -8.47
C GLY A 313 20.21 35.33 -9.56
N ALA A 314 19.92 34.02 -9.51
CA ALA A 314 20.33 33.07 -10.52
C ALA A 314 19.70 33.37 -11.89
N ILE A 315 18.39 33.61 -11.92
CA ILE A 315 17.68 33.94 -13.17
C ILE A 315 18.20 35.25 -13.76
N ALA A 316 18.44 36.29 -12.95
CA ALA A 316 18.92 37.56 -13.43
C ALA A 316 20.36 37.49 -13.98
N ALA A 317 21.21 36.65 -13.39
CA ALA A 317 22.64 36.55 -13.77
C ALA A 317 22.86 35.53 -14.93
N HIS A 318 22.09 34.45 -14.98
CA HIS A 318 22.40 33.29 -15.81
C HIS A 318 21.21 32.74 -16.58
N GLY A 319 20.01 33.36 -16.45
CA GLY A 319 18.77 32.85 -17.06
C GLY A 319 18.10 31.72 -16.26
N ALA A 320 16.86 31.40 -16.61
CA ALA A 320 16.05 30.38 -15.93
C ALA A 320 16.64 28.95 -16.07
N GLU A 321 17.48 28.71 -17.04
CA GLU A 321 18.20 27.43 -17.24
C GLU A 321 19.27 27.16 -16.17
N SER A 322 19.61 28.14 -15.34
CA SER A 322 20.50 27.99 -14.17
C SER A 322 19.78 27.49 -12.92
N VAL A 323 18.45 27.35 -12.99
CA VAL A 323 17.61 26.82 -11.91
C VAL A 323 17.09 25.44 -12.30
N GLY A 324 17.12 24.53 -11.34
CA GLY A 324 16.59 23.18 -11.51
C GLY A 324 15.71 22.76 -10.32
N VAL A 325 14.82 21.80 -10.56
CA VAL A 325 13.94 21.19 -9.56
C VAL A 325 13.91 19.68 -9.72
N ILE A 326 14.12 18.99 -8.60
CA ILE A 326 13.87 17.56 -8.47
C ILE A 326 12.71 17.41 -7.48
N GLY A 327 11.51 17.18 -8.00
CA GLY A 327 10.33 16.88 -7.21
C GLY A 327 10.17 15.36 -7.10
N GLY A 328 10.43 14.76 -5.95
CA GLY A 328 10.32 13.32 -5.80
C GLY A 328 8.94 12.76 -6.14
N GLY A 329 8.90 11.55 -6.68
CA GLY A 329 7.64 10.82 -6.92
C GLY A 329 6.94 10.35 -5.62
N ARG A 330 7.11 11.09 -4.55
CA ARG A 330 6.44 10.93 -3.26
C ARG A 330 5.66 12.17 -2.84
N LEU A 331 5.70 13.22 -3.64
CA LEU A 331 4.77 14.35 -3.52
C LEU A 331 3.34 13.89 -3.83
N THR A 332 2.34 14.57 -3.27
CA THR A 332 0.95 14.42 -3.72
C THR A 332 0.80 14.96 -5.15
N ASN A 333 -0.30 14.66 -5.80
CA ASN A 333 -0.58 15.25 -7.13
C ASN A 333 -0.69 16.76 -7.05
N GLU A 334 -1.32 17.28 -6.00
CA GLU A 334 -1.50 18.72 -5.73
C GLU A 334 -0.15 19.41 -5.52
N GLU A 335 0.73 18.81 -4.72
CA GLU A 335 2.09 19.32 -4.49
C GLU A 335 2.93 19.30 -5.77
N ALA A 336 2.89 18.19 -6.50
CA ALA A 336 3.62 18.04 -7.76
C ALA A 336 3.15 19.07 -8.81
N TYR A 337 1.83 19.26 -8.91
CA TYR A 337 1.22 20.28 -9.78
C TYR A 337 1.67 21.70 -9.39
N LEU A 338 1.62 22.03 -8.09
CA LEU A 338 2.00 23.37 -7.62
C LEU A 338 3.49 23.64 -7.83
N VAL A 339 4.38 22.67 -7.56
CA VAL A 339 5.80 22.77 -7.87
C VAL A 339 6.01 23.07 -9.37
N ALA A 340 5.41 22.26 -10.24
CA ALA A 340 5.55 22.44 -11.69
C ALA A 340 5.01 23.80 -12.14
N ARG A 341 3.90 24.25 -11.56
CA ARG A 341 3.23 25.51 -11.90
C ARG A 341 4.05 26.73 -11.48
N VAL A 342 4.55 26.76 -10.25
CA VAL A 342 5.31 27.90 -9.71
C VAL A 342 6.65 28.06 -10.43
N PHE A 343 7.43 26.98 -10.57
CA PHE A 343 8.71 27.08 -11.29
C PHE A 343 8.54 27.29 -12.80
N GLY A 344 7.49 26.71 -13.40
CA GLY A 344 7.15 26.97 -14.79
C GLY A 344 6.81 28.43 -15.07
N ALA A 345 6.11 29.12 -14.16
CA ALA A 345 5.82 30.56 -14.25
C ALA A 345 7.08 31.44 -14.26
N LEU A 346 8.17 30.96 -13.68
CA LEU A 346 9.50 31.61 -13.71
C LEU A 346 10.30 31.29 -14.98
N GLY A 347 9.74 30.51 -15.90
CA GLY A 347 10.44 30.06 -17.12
C GLY A 347 11.40 28.89 -16.90
N VAL A 348 11.41 28.28 -15.71
CA VAL A 348 12.26 27.11 -15.42
C VAL A 348 11.75 25.90 -16.21
N LYS A 349 12.63 25.28 -16.98
CA LYS A 349 12.34 24.09 -17.80
C LYS A 349 12.96 22.81 -17.24
N ASN A 350 13.91 22.93 -16.32
CA ASN A 350 14.64 21.84 -15.70
C ASN A 350 13.86 21.31 -14.50
N LEU A 351 12.83 20.53 -14.77
CA LEU A 351 11.93 19.91 -13.80
C LEU A 351 11.99 18.40 -13.99
N ASP A 352 12.18 17.62 -12.93
CA ASP A 352 12.11 16.17 -13.00
C ASP A 352 11.70 15.57 -11.67
N TRP A 353 11.00 14.41 -11.69
CA TRP A 353 10.66 13.67 -10.48
C TRP A 353 11.61 12.49 -10.20
N ARG A 354 12.42 12.10 -11.16
CA ARG A 354 13.23 10.87 -11.12
C ARG A 354 14.56 11.11 -10.43
N SER A 355 14.76 10.54 -9.27
CA SER A 355 16.02 10.62 -8.53
C SER A 355 16.88 9.36 -8.62
N ALA A 356 16.34 8.25 -9.16
CA ALA A 356 16.97 6.94 -9.14
C ALA A 356 17.04 6.24 -10.51
N MET A 357 16.38 6.77 -11.55
CA MET A 357 16.28 6.13 -12.86
C MET A 357 16.27 7.16 -14.00
N GLN A 358 16.83 6.80 -15.12
CA GLN A 358 16.78 7.60 -16.36
C GLN A 358 15.35 7.61 -16.92
N ARG A 359 15.02 8.66 -17.68
CA ARG A 359 13.73 8.75 -18.34
C ARG A 359 13.60 7.66 -19.39
N GLN A 360 12.49 6.94 -19.34
CA GLN A 360 12.01 6.16 -20.44
C GLN A 360 10.80 6.84 -21.08
N ALA A 361 10.96 7.38 -22.27
CA ALA A 361 9.83 7.50 -23.16
C ALA A 361 9.63 6.10 -23.77
N THR A 362 8.59 5.39 -23.38
CA THR A 362 8.05 4.28 -24.15
C THR A 362 7.07 4.87 -25.17
N PRO A 363 7.48 5.09 -26.43
CA PRO A 363 6.56 5.62 -27.42
C PRO A 363 5.44 4.61 -27.64
N GLY A 364 4.21 5.02 -27.38
CA GLY A 364 3.01 4.25 -27.72
C GLY A 364 2.56 3.19 -26.73
N SER A 365 3.20 3.03 -25.57
CA SER A 365 2.70 2.09 -24.54
C SER A 365 1.58 2.74 -23.73
N ARG A 366 0.40 2.15 -23.76
CA ARG A 366 -0.68 2.51 -22.83
C ARG A 366 -0.31 2.00 -21.46
N ALA A 367 -0.29 2.86 -20.47
CA ALA A 367 -0.18 2.44 -19.09
C ALA A 367 -1.42 1.59 -18.75
N GLY A 368 -1.19 0.40 -18.20
CA GLY A 368 -2.25 -0.55 -17.88
C GLY A 368 -3.06 -0.16 -16.65
N THR A 369 -4.31 -0.62 -16.58
CA THR A 369 -5.10 -0.64 -15.34
C THR A 369 -4.83 -1.91 -14.56
N LEU A 370 -5.08 -1.91 -13.25
CA LEU A 370 -4.88 -3.13 -12.44
C LEU A 370 -5.79 -4.29 -12.91
N ASP A 371 -6.99 -3.99 -13.41
CA ASP A 371 -7.90 -4.99 -13.99
C ASP A 371 -7.33 -5.68 -15.23
N ALA A 372 -6.46 -5.00 -15.99
CA ALA A 372 -5.81 -5.62 -17.15
C ALA A 372 -4.83 -6.74 -16.73
N ILE A 373 -4.19 -6.63 -15.55
CA ILE A 373 -3.40 -7.73 -14.98
C ILE A 373 -4.29 -8.94 -14.68
N ASP A 374 -5.46 -8.70 -14.07
CA ASP A 374 -6.38 -9.78 -13.68
C ASP A 374 -6.95 -10.55 -14.89
N ARG A 375 -6.99 -9.89 -16.06
CA ARG A 375 -7.53 -10.43 -17.33
C ARG A 375 -6.45 -10.84 -18.33
N ALA A 376 -5.17 -10.69 -17.98
CA ALA A 376 -4.08 -11.01 -18.88
C ALA A 376 -4.01 -12.49 -19.25
N ASP A 377 -3.68 -12.79 -20.50
CA ASP A 377 -3.36 -14.15 -20.95
C ASP A 377 -1.91 -14.50 -20.60
N ALA A 378 -1.01 -13.49 -20.69
CA ALA A 378 0.39 -13.61 -20.26
C ALA A 378 0.80 -12.38 -19.44
N ILE A 379 1.57 -12.63 -18.39
CA ILE A 379 2.19 -11.59 -17.57
C ILE A 379 3.70 -11.74 -17.70
N VAL A 380 4.32 -10.71 -18.23
CA VAL A 380 5.77 -10.64 -18.48
C VAL A 380 6.39 -9.76 -17.42
N VAL A 381 7.32 -10.32 -16.66
CA VAL A 381 8.07 -9.60 -15.62
C VAL A 381 9.47 -9.30 -16.15
N ALA A 382 9.78 -8.02 -16.34
CA ALA A 382 11.06 -7.53 -16.76
C ALA A 382 11.85 -6.99 -15.56
N GLY A 383 13.01 -7.57 -15.29
CA GLY A 383 13.83 -7.30 -14.10
C GLY A 383 13.55 -8.26 -12.94
N ALA A 384 14.46 -8.27 -11.96
CA ALA A 384 14.47 -9.23 -10.86
C ALA A 384 13.90 -8.67 -9.54
N ALA A 385 13.69 -7.35 -9.44
CA ALA A 385 13.38 -6.68 -8.16
C ALA A 385 11.89 -6.40 -7.93
N LEU A 386 10.98 -6.90 -8.78
CA LEU A 386 9.55 -6.59 -8.69
C LEU A 386 8.96 -6.89 -7.31
N VAL A 387 9.30 -8.04 -6.72
CA VAL A 387 8.75 -8.49 -5.43
C VAL A 387 9.13 -7.52 -4.32
N GLN A 388 10.38 -7.05 -4.31
CA GLN A 388 10.87 -6.10 -3.32
C GLN A 388 10.31 -4.69 -3.56
N ARG A 389 10.15 -4.27 -4.80
CA ARG A 389 9.70 -2.91 -5.13
C ARG A 389 8.19 -2.73 -5.00
N ALA A 390 7.41 -3.72 -5.41
CA ALA A 390 5.95 -3.67 -5.40
C ALA A 390 5.33 -5.02 -4.92
N PRO A 391 5.51 -5.38 -3.64
CA PRO A 391 5.15 -6.71 -3.15
C PRO A 391 3.68 -7.10 -3.41
N VAL A 392 2.73 -6.20 -3.17
CA VAL A 392 1.31 -6.50 -3.34
C VAL A 392 0.92 -6.63 -4.83
N LEU A 393 1.62 -5.94 -5.74
CA LEU A 393 1.45 -6.17 -7.18
C LEU A 393 1.85 -7.60 -7.56
N TRP A 394 2.90 -8.14 -6.92
CA TRP A 394 3.28 -9.54 -7.08
C TRP A 394 2.19 -10.50 -6.62
N LEU A 395 1.52 -10.26 -5.49
CA LEU A 395 0.38 -11.08 -5.05
C LEU A 395 -0.76 -11.07 -6.08
N ARG A 396 -1.02 -9.93 -6.72
CA ARG A 396 -2.02 -9.79 -7.78
C ARG A 396 -1.63 -10.60 -9.03
N ILE A 397 -0.37 -10.54 -9.42
CA ILE A 397 0.18 -11.36 -10.51
C ILE A 397 0.03 -12.85 -10.18
N GLN A 398 0.39 -13.28 -8.99
CA GLN A 398 0.22 -14.67 -8.55
C GLN A 398 -1.26 -15.10 -8.57
N LYS A 399 -2.18 -14.21 -8.23
CA LYS A 399 -3.62 -14.46 -8.34
C LYS A 399 -4.06 -14.69 -9.79
N ALA A 400 -3.58 -13.87 -10.73
CA ALA A 400 -3.88 -14.02 -12.15
C ALA A 400 -3.29 -15.34 -12.71
N VAL A 401 -2.06 -15.70 -12.30
CA VAL A 401 -1.41 -16.97 -12.67
C VAL A 401 -2.23 -18.18 -12.16
N ARG A 402 -2.72 -18.14 -10.92
CA ARG A 402 -3.62 -19.20 -10.40
C ARG A 402 -4.93 -19.31 -11.18
N ARG A 403 -5.36 -18.25 -11.87
CA ARG A 403 -6.53 -18.23 -12.75
C ARG A 403 -6.24 -18.66 -14.19
N GLY A 404 -4.98 -18.99 -14.50
CA GLY A 404 -4.55 -19.51 -15.80
C GLY A 404 -3.70 -18.57 -16.65
N ALA A 405 -3.38 -17.35 -16.17
CA ALA A 405 -2.44 -16.49 -16.87
C ALA A 405 -1.03 -17.12 -16.90
N LYS A 406 -0.35 -17.00 -18.04
CA LYS A 406 1.02 -17.49 -18.19
C LYS A 406 2.00 -16.51 -17.56
N LEU A 407 2.82 -16.95 -16.61
CA LEU A 407 3.90 -16.14 -16.05
C LEU A 407 5.17 -16.31 -16.90
N VAL A 408 5.75 -15.18 -17.32
CA VAL A 408 6.95 -15.11 -18.15
C VAL A 408 8.01 -14.29 -17.41
N THR A 409 9.10 -14.95 -17.01
CA THR A 409 10.18 -14.35 -16.19
C THR A 409 11.57 -14.51 -16.82
N GLN A 410 11.64 -14.82 -18.11
CA GLN A 410 12.93 -14.88 -18.84
C GLN A 410 13.65 -13.54 -18.73
N GLN A 411 14.97 -13.58 -18.60
CA GLN A 411 15.80 -12.37 -18.46
C GLN A 411 16.16 -11.73 -19.82
N ASP A 412 15.90 -12.42 -20.92
CA ASP A 412 16.05 -11.92 -22.28
C ASP A 412 14.71 -11.63 -22.92
N ALA A 413 14.57 -10.47 -23.55
CA ALA A 413 13.30 -9.99 -24.08
C ALA A 413 12.78 -10.84 -25.27
N ALA A 414 13.67 -11.35 -26.12
CA ALA A 414 13.29 -12.19 -27.24
C ALA A 414 12.83 -13.58 -26.76
N ALA A 415 13.52 -14.16 -25.78
CA ALA A 415 13.10 -15.40 -25.12
C ALA A 415 11.78 -15.21 -24.38
N ALA A 416 11.55 -14.07 -23.74
CA ALA A 416 10.30 -13.73 -23.10
C ALA A 416 9.16 -13.63 -24.13
N ARG A 417 9.39 -12.97 -25.27
CA ARG A 417 8.41 -12.87 -26.35
C ARG A 417 8.05 -14.25 -26.93
N ALA A 418 9.04 -15.09 -27.19
CA ALA A 418 8.82 -16.46 -27.63
C ALA A 418 8.02 -17.29 -26.59
N SER A 419 8.36 -17.13 -25.31
CA SER A 419 7.62 -17.78 -24.22
C SER A 419 6.17 -17.30 -24.13
N ALA A 420 5.88 -16.00 -24.26
CA ALA A 420 4.52 -15.48 -24.25
C ALA A 420 3.67 -16.04 -25.40
N GLY A 421 4.28 -16.35 -26.55
CA GLY A 421 3.62 -16.95 -27.71
C GLY A 421 2.54 -16.02 -28.32
N GLU A 422 1.37 -16.59 -28.65
CA GLU A 422 0.24 -15.89 -29.31
C GLU A 422 -0.71 -15.20 -28.31
N SER A 423 -0.27 -14.95 -27.07
CA SER A 423 -1.09 -14.27 -26.06
C SER A 423 -1.53 -12.88 -26.56
N ARG A 424 -2.85 -12.62 -26.53
CA ARG A 424 -3.39 -11.33 -27.01
C ARG A 424 -3.28 -10.23 -25.95
N ARG A 425 -3.70 -10.56 -24.70
CA ARG A 425 -3.69 -9.65 -23.56
C ARG A 425 -2.41 -9.85 -22.78
N VAL A 426 -1.47 -8.96 -22.99
CA VAL A 426 -0.15 -9.04 -22.33
C VAL A 426 -0.01 -7.93 -21.32
N ALA A 427 0.29 -8.30 -20.07
CA ALA A 427 0.70 -7.36 -19.03
C ALA A 427 2.22 -7.40 -18.90
N LEU A 428 2.90 -6.33 -19.33
CA LEU A 428 4.34 -6.15 -19.19
C LEU A 428 4.63 -5.33 -17.94
N VAL A 429 5.23 -5.96 -16.94
CA VAL A 429 5.56 -5.34 -15.65
C VAL A 429 7.07 -5.23 -15.52
N TRP A 430 7.58 -4.01 -15.57
CA TRP A 430 8.99 -3.71 -15.40
C TRP A 430 9.28 -3.21 -13.99
N ASP A 431 10.38 -3.67 -13.39
CA ASP A 431 10.78 -3.28 -12.03
C ASP A 431 11.30 -1.84 -11.91
N GLY A 432 11.46 -1.13 -13.02
CA GLY A 432 11.82 0.29 -13.01
C GLY A 432 13.30 0.56 -12.67
N ILE A 433 14.20 -0.41 -12.80
CA ILE A 433 15.62 -0.26 -12.44
C ILE A 433 16.49 -0.04 -13.68
N ASP A 434 16.57 -1.03 -14.55
CA ASP A 434 17.43 -0.99 -15.73
C ASP A 434 16.64 -0.57 -16.97
N LEU A 435 16.98 0.61 -17.48
CA LEU A 435 16.36 1.20 -18.66
C LEU A 435 16.54 0.33 -19.91
N THR A 436 17.71 -0.31 -20.07
CA THR A 436 18.00 -1.16 -21.22
C THR A 436 17.07 -2.37 -21.22
N ILE A 437 16.86 -2.97 -20.05
CA ILE A 437 15.89 -4.06 -19.86
C ILE A 437 14.50 -3.56 -20.21
N GLY A 438 14.03 -2.48 -19.59
CA GLY A 438 12.70 -1.93 -19.84
C GLY A 438 12.45 -1.65 -21.34
N SER A 439 13.41 -1.03 -22.02
CA SER A 439 13.32 -0.68 -23.45
C SER A 439 13.29 -1.92 -24.34
N SER A 440 14.14 -2.90 -24.09
CA SER A 440 14.20 -4.14 -24.90
C SER A 440 12.90 -4.94 -24.81
N TYR A 441 12.29 -5.04 -23.61
CA TYR A 441 10.98 -5.69 -23.45
C TYR A 441 9.85 -4.89 -24.08
N ALA A 442 9.82 -3.57 -23.90
CA ALA A 442 8.83 -2.72 -24.53
C ALA A 442 8.85 -2.85 -26.06
N GLN A 443 10.04 -2.92 -26.67
CA GLN A 443 10.21 -3.14 -28.11
C GLN A 443 9.76 -4.54 -28.52
N ALA A 444 10.15 -5.58 -27.79
CA ALA A 444 9.80 -6.97 -28.10
C ALA A 444 8.30 -7.25 -28.05
N PHE A 445 7.54 -6.47 -27.28
CA PHE A 445 6.08 -6.63 -27.11
C PHE A 445 5.25 -5.53 -27.77
N ALA A 446 5.87 -4.61 -28.53
CA ALA A 446 5.20 -3.46 -29.13
C ALA A 446 4.06 -3.82 -30.10
N ASP A 447 4.13 -4.99 -30.72
CA ASP A 447 3.12 -5.53 -31.64
C ASP A 447 2.00 -6.33 -30.96
N SER A 448 2.03 -6.48 -29.63
CA SER A 448 0.99 -7.22 -28.91
C SER A 448 -0.36 -6.49 -29.04
N PRO A 449 -1.46 -7.20 -29.42
CA PRO A 449 -2.74 -6.56 -29.73
C PRO A 449 -3.33 -5.77 -28.57
N GLU A 450 -3.20 -6.28 -27.34
CA GLU A 450 -3.70 -5.67 -26.12
C GLU A 450 -2.57 -5.64 -25.08
N LEU A 451 -1.59 -4.72 -25.30
CA LEU A 451 -0.46 -4.53 -24.39
C LEU A 451 -0.82 -3.52 -23.28
N ALA A 452 -0.65 -3.95 -22.03
CA ALA A 452 -0.70 -3.10 -20.85
C ALA A 452 0.68 -3.05 -20.19
N THR A 453 1.21 -1.86 -19.93
CA THR A 453 2.56 -1.70 -19.35
C THR A 453 2.49 -1.08 -17.96
N TYR A 454 3.39 -1.53 -17.08
CA TYR A 454 3.47 -1.10 -15.68
C TYR A 454 4.93 -0.88 -15.30
N ILE A 455 5.18 0.21 -14.57
CA ILE A 455 6.48 0.49 -13.97
C ILE A 455 6.35 0.39 -12.46
N ALA A 456 6.87 -0.68 -11.87
CA ALA A 456 6.90 -0.85 -10.44
C ALA A 456 7.95 0.08 -9.82
N SER A 457 7.51 0.98 -8.93
CA SER A 457 8.37 1.97 -8.28
C SER A 457 8.21 1.91 -6.76
N GLU A 458 9.30 2.19 -6.05
CA GLU A 458 9.24 2.47 -4.61
C GLU A 458 8.71 3.88 -4.31
N GLN A 459 8.61 4.73 -5.32
CA GLN A 459 8.00 6.05 -5.21
C GLN A 459 6.49 5.93 -5.46
N ALA A 460 5.70 6.29 -4.44
CA ALA A 460 4.26 6.01 -4.42
C ALA A 460 3.48 6.72 -5.53
N ASN A 461 3.86 7.96 -5.84
CA ASN A 461 3.20 8.81 -6.81
C ASN A 461 4.05 9.10 -8.06
N ALA A 462 4.90 8.15 -8.46
CA ALA A 462 5.75 8.33 -9.64
C ALA A 462 4.95 8.71 -10.89
N ARG A 463 3.83 8.01 -11.13
CA ARG A 463 2.94 8.27 -12.26
C ARG A 463 2.21 9.60 -12.13
N GLY A 464 1.76 9.96 -10.92
CA GLY A 464 1.11 11.24 -10.66
C GLY A 464 2.08 12.43 -10.80
N ALA A 465 3.30 12.32 -10.30
CA ALA A 465 4.31 13.35 -10.47
C ALA A 465 4.58 13.65 -11.96
N GLU A 466 4.64 12.62 -12.79
CA GLU A 466 4.77 12.76 -14.25
C GLU A 466 3.53 13.41 -14.86
N ALA A 467 2.34 12.95 -14.51
CA ALA A 467 1.07 13.48 -15.00
C ALA A 467 0.84 14.96 -14.60
N MET A 468 1.36 15.37 -13.44
CA MET A 468 1.29 16.75 -12.93
C MET A 468 2.34 17.70 -13.53
N GLY A 469 3.21 17.20 -14.41
CA GLY A 469 4.17 18.03 -15.12
C GLY A 469 5.55 18.16 -14.49
N LEU A 470 5.91 17.31 -13.53
CA LEU A 470 7.29 17.19 -13.05
C LEU A 470 8.17 16.45 -14.06
N LEU A 471 8.28 17.02 -15.25
CA LEU A 471 9.07 16.54 -16.36
C LEU A 471 9.80 17.71 -17.04
N PRO A 472 10.97 17.47 -17.66
CA PRO A 472 11.64 18.50 -18.45
C PRO A 472 10.72 19.03 -19.56
N ALA A 473 10.49 20.34 -19.58
CA ALA A 473 9.86 20.99 -20.73
C ALA A 473 10.79 20.95 -21.96
N ALA A 474 10.28 21.36 -23.12
CA ALA A 474 11.09 21.37 -24.36
C ALA A 474 12.38 22.17 -24.18
N GLY A 475 13.52 21.49 -24.30
CA GLY A 475 14.87 22.05 -24.07
C GLY A 475 15.30 22.09 -22.59
N GLY A 476 14.51 21.54 -21.68
CA GLY A 476 14.87 21.37 -20.28
C GLY A 476 15.70 20.10 -20.04
N LEU A 477 16.32 20.04 -18.88
CA LEU A 477 17.20 18.96 -18.44
C LEU A 477 16.45 18.02 -17.47
N ASP A 478 16.68 16.72 -17.60
CA ASP A 478 16.30 15.74 -16.60
C ASP A 478 17.27 15.77 -15.40
N THR A 479 16.96 15.01 -14.35
CA THR A 479 17.77 14.99 -13.12
C THR A 479 19.26 14.75 -13.39
N PHE A 480 19.60 13.77 -14.22
CA PHE A 480 21.01 13.42 -14.46
C PHE A 480 21.73 14.49 -15.29
N ALA A 481 21.06 15.04 -16.31
CA ALA A 481 21.58 16.17 -17.08
C ALA A 481 21.71 17.45 -16.24
N MET A 482 20.79 17.71 -15.28
CA MET A 482 20.93 18.78 -14.29
C MET A 482 22.17 18.59 -13.41
N LEU A 483 22.40 17.38 -12.91
CA LEU A 483 23.56 17.07 -12.07
C LEU A 483 24.88 17.18 -12.86
N ASP A 484 24.91 16.73 -14.11
CA ASP A 484 26.07 16.93 -14.98
C ASP A 484 26.34 18.42 -15.27
N ARG A 485 25.29 19.19 -15.52
CA ARG A 485 25.40 20.65 -15.68
C ARG A 485 25.92 21.33 -14.41
N ALA A 486 25.48 20.86 -13.23
CA ALA A 486 25.95 21.36 -11.93
C ALA A 486 27.47 21.16 -11.75
N ARG A 487 27.99 19.98 -12.09
CA ARG A 487 29.44 19.67 -12.05
C ARG A 487 30.27 20.63 -12.90
N ASN A 488 29.68 21.15 -13.95
CA ASN A 488 30.32 22.11 -14.86
C ASN A 488 30.02 23.58 -14.51
N GLY A 489 29.45 23.86 -13.31
CA GLY A 489 29.12 25.21 -12.83
C GLY A 489 27.95 25.87 -13.55
N GLY A 490 27.16 25.14 -14.34
CA GLY A 490 26.04 25.68 -15.10
C GLY A 490 24.68 25.66 -14.38
N LEU A 491 24.63 25.23 -13.12
CA LEU A 491 23.42 25.22 -12.29
C LEU A 491 23.69 26.01 -11.00
N ALA A 492 22.98 27.12 -10.80
CA ALA A 492 23.16 28.00 -9.66
C ALA A 492 22.23 27.67 -8.47
N VAL A 493 21.00 27.21 -8.76
CA VAL A 493 20.01 26.81 -7.75
C VAL A 493 19.43 25.47 -8.11
N LEU A 494 19.37 24.56 -7.14
CA LEU A 494 18.63 23.32 -7.23
C LEU A 494 17.70 23.21 -6.03
N SER A 495 16.41 22.94 -6.29
CA SER A 495 15.41 22.67 -5.27
C SER A 495 15.03 21.20 -5.32
N VAL A 496 15.13 20.50 -4.20
CA VAL A 496 14.85 19.06 -4.10
C VAL A 496 13.72 18.85 -3.10
N PHE A 497 12.64 18.18 -3.52
CA PHE A 497 11.48 17.89 -2.70
C PHE A 497 11.30 16.37 -2.58
N ALA A 498 11.15 15.86 -1.37
CA ALA A 498 10.83 14.47 -1.09
C ALA A 498 11.67 13.46 -1.92
N ALA A 499 12.96 13.75 -2.11
CA ALA A 499 13.87 12.97 -2.93
C ALA A 499 15.29 12.96 -2.36
N ASN A 500 15.99 11.83 -2.51
CA ASN A 500 17.38 11.68 -2.06
C ASN A 500 18.29 11.18 -3.20
N PRO A 501 18.58 12.03 -4.22
CA PRO A 501 19.42 11.63 -5.34
C PRO A 501 20.83 11.21 -4.91
N ALA A 502 21.41 11.79 -3.85
CA ALA A 502 22.73 11.41 -3.34
C ALA A 502 22.83 9.94 -2.92
N ARG A 503 21.69 9.32 -2.56
CA ARG A 503 21.64 7.90 -2.19
C ARG A 503 21.10 7.01 -3.30
N ASN A 504 20.08 7.50 -4.02
CA ASN A 504 19.26 6.67 -4.89
C ASN A 504 19.79 6.57 -6.32
N ALA A 505 20.71 7.45 -6.72
CA ALA A 505 21.29 7.43 -8.05
C ALA A 505 22.26 6.25 -8.24
N PRO A 506 22.42 5.77 -9.49
CA PRO A 506 23.34 4.67 -9.81
C PRO A 506 24.82 4.97 -9.48
N ASP A 507 25.24 6.25 -9.58
CA ASP A 507 26.57 6.71 -9.20
C ASP A 507 26.48 7.77 -8.09
N PRO A 508 26.46 7.37 -6.81
CA PRO A 508 26.39 8.31 -5.69
C PRO A 508 27.55 9.28 -5.62
N ALA A 509 28.78 8.86 -5.99
CA ALA A 509 29.97 9.70 -5.92
C ALA A 509 29.91 10.89 -6.89
N ALA A 510 29.47 10.63 -8.13
CA ALA A 510 29.25 11.69 -9.11
C ALA A 510 28.14 12.66 -8.69
N VAL A 511 27.08 12.14 -8.05
CA VAL A 511 25.98 12.97 -7.54
C VAL A 511 26.43 13.81 -6.37
N HIS A 512 27.21 13.28 -5.44
CA HIS A 512 27.77 14.06 -4.31
C HIS A 512 28.58 15.25 -4.83
N ALA A 513 29.51 15.02 -5.77
CA ALA A 513 30.30 16.08 -6.38
C ALA A 513 29.45 17.13 -7.11
N ALA A 514 28.37 16.69 -7.78
CA ALA A 514 27.43 17.60 -8.43
C ALA A 514 26.66 18.48 -7.44
N LEU A 515 26.16 17.91 -6.36
CA LEU A 515 25.41 18.65 -5.33
C LEU A 515 26.29 19.66 -4.58
N GLU A 516 27.54 19.30 -4.32
CA GLU A 516 28.54 20.20 -3.69
C GLU A 516 28.94 21.38 -4.59
N ALA A 517 28.86 21.21 -5.91
CA ALA A 517 29.13 22.28 -6.86
C ALA A 517 28.00 23.32 -7.00
N ILE A 518 26.79 23.03 -6.46
CA ILE A 518 25.64 23.93 -6.57
C ILE A 518 25.73 25.04 -5.51
N PRO A 519 25.78 26.33 -5.90
CA PRO A 519 25.88 27.46 -4.97
C PRO A 519 24.74 27.52 -3.98
N PHE A 520 23.51 27.18 -4.38
CA PHE A 520 22.35 27.22 -3.50
C PHE A 520 21.44 25.99 -3.69
N LEU A 521 21.75 24.96 -2.92
CA LEU A 521 20.93 23.74 -2.86
C LEU A 521 19.90 23.88 -1.73
N VAL A 522 18.61 23.70 -2.07
CA VAL A 522 17.49 23.66 -1.11
C VAL A 522 16.92 22.26 -1.08
N VAL A 523 16.66 21.74 0.12
CA VAL A 523 16.09 20.40 0.29
C VAL A 523 14.91 20.46 1.25
N SER A 524 13.73 20.06 0.76
CA SER A 524 12.54 19.80 1.57
C SER A 524 12.49 18.33 1.91
N GLU A 525 12.63 17.97 3.20
CA GLU A 525 12.80 16.57 3.61
C GLU A 525 12.37 16.34 5.08
N LEU A 526 12.12 15.08 5.44
CA LEU A 526 11.79 14.67 6.82
C LEU A 526 13.02 14.53 7.70
N PHE A 527 14.15 14.16 7.13
CA PHE A 527 15.38 13.80 7.82
C PHE A 527 16.61 14.48 7.20
N MET A 528 17.70 14.48 7.95
CA MET A 528 19.01 14.85 7.42
C MET A 528 19.53 13.73 6.53
N THR A 529 19.08 13.71 5.26
CA THR A 529 19.52 12.74 4.25
C THR A 529 20.85 13.12 3.66
N GLU A 530 21.50 12.21 2.91
CA GLU A 530 22.78 12.46 2.24
C GLU A 530 22.71 13.66 1.25
N THR A 531 21.52 13.92 0.67
CA THR A 531 21.26 15.12 -0.12
C THR A 531 21.12 16.35 0.76
N ALA A 532 20.38 16.24 1.87
CA ALA A 532 20.17 17.34 2.81
C ALA A 532 21.47 17.79 3.48
N GLU A 533 22.37 16.86 3.80
CA GLU A 533 23.70 17.16 4.34
C GLU A 533 24.52 18.11 3.45
N ARG A 534 24.24 18.16 2.15
CA ARG A 534 24.93 19.03 1.18
C ARG A 534 24.20 20.32 0.90
N ALA A 535 22.99 20.47 1.44
CA ALA A 535 22.17 21.65 1.21
C ALA A 535 22.74 22.94 1.83
N ARG A 536 22.32 24.06 1.25
CA ARG A 536 22.48 25.40 1.84
C ARG A 536 21.29 25.73 2.73
N LEU A 537 20.10 25.29 2.35
CA LEU A 537 18.85 25.49 3.06
C LEU A 537 18.10 24.17 3.16
N ILE A 538 17.66 23.80 4.36
CA ILE A 538 16.82 22.63 4.62
C ILE A 538 15.48 23.09 5.15
N LEU A 539 14.40 22.52 4.63
CA LEU A 539 13.02 22.81 4.99
C LEU A 539 12.39 21.53 5.56
N PRO A 540 11.89 21.55 6.81
CA PRO A 540 11.29 20.39 7.43
C PRO A 540 9.92 20.11 6.82
N ALA A 541 9.79 18.97 6.14
CA ALA A 541 8.56 18.55 5.47
C ALA A 541 7.68 17.65 6.33
N ALA A 542 6.38 17.71 6.10
CA ALA A 542 5.40 16.82 6.70
C ALA A 542 5.44 15.43 6.05
N GLY A 543 5.15 14.37 6.80
CA GLY A 543 5.06 13.00 6.31
C GLY A 543 3.68 12.66 5.73
N ALA A 544 3.57 11.54 5.05
CA ALA A 544 2.34 11.13 4.34
C ALA A 544 1.09 11.03 5.22
N LEU A 545 1.21 10.67 6.49
CA LEU A 545 0.08 10.62 7.42
C LEU A 545 -0.18 11.95 8.15
N GLU A 546 0.58 12.99 7.83
CA GLU A 546 0.47 14.32 8.44
C GLU A 546 -0.20 15.34 7.49
N LYS A 547 -0.64 14.94 6.28
CA LYS A 547 -1.25 15.82 5.28
C LYS A 547 -2.25 15.11 4.37
N SER A 548 -3.17 15.82 3.64
CA SER A 548 -4.15 15.26 2.70
C SER A 548 -3.90 15.68 1.26
N GLY A 549 -4.34 14.88 0.34
CA GLY A 549 -4.24 15.10 -1.09
C GLY A 549 -4.55 13.82 -1.84
N THR A 550 -3.98 13.67 -3.02
CA THR A 550 -4.17 12.49 -3.85
C THR A 550 -2.85 11.93 -4.37
N THR A 551 -2.85 10.64 -4.69
CA THR A 551 -1.76 9.96 -5.40
C THR A 551 -2.31 9.19 -6.58
N MET A 552 -1.48 8.95 -7.58
CA MET A 552 -1.83 8.10 -8.72
C MET A 552 -0.98 6.84 -8.70
N ASN A 553 -1.63 5.69 -8.60
CA ASN A 553 -0.93 4.42 -8.49
C ASN A 553 -0.40 3.91 -9.85
N VAL A 554 0.26 2.75 -9.84
CA VAL A 554 0.81 2.08 -11.03
C VAL A 554 -0.27 1.75 -12.08
N GLY A 555 -1.52 1.56 -11.66
CA GLY A 555 -2.69 1.31 -12.52
C GLY A 555 -3.39 2.59 -13.00
N GLY A 556 -2.91 3.78 -12.63
CA GLY A 556 -3.53 5.07 -12.96
C GLY A 556 -4.77 5.39 -12.12
N ASP A 557 -5.04 4.65 -11.05
CA ASP A 557 -6.11 5.00 -10.12
C ASP A 557 -5.72 6.23 -9.31
N LEU A 558 -6.61 7.21 -9.25
CA LEU A 558 -6.49 8.36 -8.36
C LEU A 558 -6.97 7.96 -6.96
N LEU A 559 -6.09 8.02 -5.99
CA LEU A 559 -6.30 7.50 -4.64
C LEU A 559 -6.19 8.61 -3.59
N PRO A 560 -7.13 8.70 -2.64
CA PRO A 560 -7.08 9.70 -1.58
C PRO A 560 -5.99 9.39 -0.56
N LEU A 561 -5.28 10.42 -0.16
CA LEU A 561 -4.38 10.43 0.97
C LEU A 561 -5.02 11.27 2.08
N ASN A 562 -5.29 10.68 3.24
CA ASN A 562 -5.96 11.33 4.36
C ASN A 562 -5.06 11.41 5.58
N ALA A 563 -5.07 12.57 6.26
CA ALA A 563 -4.35 12.78 7.51
C ALA A 563 -4.82 11.85 8.61
N ALA A 564 -3.89 11.26 9.31
CA ALA A 564 -4.13 10.53 10.54
C ALA A 564 -3.38 11.15 11.73
N LEU A 565 -2.36 11.94 11.48
CA LEU A 565 -1.51 12.58 12.48
C LEU A 565 -1.58 14.09 12.34
N ALA A 566 -1.45 14.80 13.45
CA ALA A 566 -1.23 16.24 13.43
C ALA A 566 0.21 16.56 12.99
N VAL A 567 0.36 17.61 12.22
CA VAL A 567 1.67 18.16 11.84
C VAL A 567 2.33 18.80 13.07
N ALA A 568 3.63 18.63 13.25
CA ALA A 568 4.37 19.32 14.30
C ALA A 568 4.49 20.83 13.99
N ASP A 569 4.52 21.68 15.03
CA ASP A 569 4.35 23.14 14.94
C ASP A 569 5.20 23.87 13.89
N PHE A 570 6.41 23.42 13.62
CA PHE A 570 7.32 24.08 12.66
C PHE A 570 7.54 23.27 11.39
N VAL A 571 6.78 22.20 11.18
CA VAL A 571 6.82 21.38 9.97
C VAL A 571 5.70 21.84 9.05
N ARG A 572 5.93 21.89 7.74
CA ARG A 572 4.94 22.27 6.73
C ARG A 572 4.83 21.21 5.64
N SER A 573 3.67 21.13 5.01
CA SER A 573 3.50 20.38 3.77
C SER A 573 4.32 21.00 2.63
N ASP A 574 4.69 20.22 1.62
CA ASP A 574 5.35 20.78 0.44
C ASP A 574 4.42 21.72 -0.32
N LEU A 575 3.09 21.57 -0.20
CA LEU A 575 2.12 22.51 -0.72
C LEU A 575 2.28 23.90 -0.06
N GLU A 576 2.31 23.96 1.27
CA GLU A 576 2.54 25.18 2.04
C GLU A 576 3.93 25.78 1.81
N ILE A 577 4.95 24.90 1.69
CA ILE A 577 6.34 25.31 1.41
C ILE A 577 6.42 26.01 0.05
N VAL A 578 5.81 25.44 -0.99
CA VAL A 578 5.82 26.03 -2.34
C VAL A 578 4.93 27.27 -2.39
N ALA A 579 3.81 27.29 -1.66
CA ALA A 579 2.95 28.47 -1.57
C ALA A 579 3.69 29.65 -0.91
N GLY A 580 4.42 29.44 0.19
CA GLY A 580 5.23 30.48 0.83
C GLY A 580 6.38 30.98 -0.07
N LEU A 581 6.99 30.11 -0.86
CA LEU A 581 7.96 30.53 -1.87
C LEU A 581 7.31 31.37 -2.96
N ALA A 582 6.14 30.96 -3.47
CA ALA A 582 5.41 31.67 -4.53
C ALA A 582 5.03 33.08 -4.11
N GLU A 583 4.59 33.26 -2.86
CA GLU A 583 4.32 34.57 -2.28
C GLU A 583 5.56 35.48 -2.34
N GLN A 584 6.71 34.99 -1.91
CA GLN A 584 7.98 35.75 -1.98
C GLN A 584 8.44 36.01 -3.42
N LEU A 585 8.08 35.17 -4.37
CA LEU A 585 8.39 35.34 -5.79
C LEU A 585 7.36 36.16 -6.56
N GLU A 586 6.27 36.56 -5.90
CA GLU A 586 5.13 37.29 -6.51
C GLU A 586 4.47 36.47 -7.65
N VAL A 587 4.46 35.14 -7.51
CA VAL A 587 3.81 34.23 -8.46
C VAL A 587 2.40 33.94 -7.98
N SER A 588 1.41 34.19 -8.84
CA SER A 588 0.01 33.89 -8.53
C SER A 588 -0.23 32.39 -8.41
N LEU A 589 -0.84 31.99 -7.31
CA LEU A 589 -1.22 30.61 -7.06
C LEU A 589 -2.57 30.27 -7.71
N PRO A 590 -2.75 29.06 -8.25
CA PRO A 590 -4.06 28.58 -8.64
C PRO A 590 -4.97 28.38 -7.42
N SER A 591 -6.28 28.50 -7.63
CA SER A 591 -7.26 28.18 -6.58
C SER A 591 -7.28 26.67 -6.29
N GLY A 592 -7.84 26.27 -5.13
CA GLY A 592 -8.02 24.86 -4.81
C GLY A 592 -8.84 24.11 -5.85
N GLU A 593 -9.89 24.74 -6.41
CA GLU A 593 -10.71 24.17 -7.48
C GLU A 593 -9.93 23.99 -8.79
N GLU A 594 -9.02 24.91 -9.12
CA GLU A 594 -8.15 24.79 -10.30
C GLU A 594 -7.15 23.65 -10.14
N ILE A 595 -6.58 23.49 -8.93
CA ILE A 595 -5.68 22.37 -8.61
C ILE A 595 -6.44 21.04 -8.75
N GLU A 596 -7.59 20.91 -8.09
CA GLU A 596 -8.42 19.70 -8.14
C GLU A 596 -8.83 19.38 -9.59
N GLY A 597 -9.29 20.37 -10.35
CA GLY A 597 -9.65 20.21 -11.76
C GLY A 597 -8.49 19.72 -12.63
N ALA A 598 -7.28 20.24 -12.39
CA ALA A 598 -6.07 19.80 -13.09
C ALA A 598 -5.69 18.36 -12.77
N VAL A 599 -5.76 17.96 -11.49
CA VAL A 599 -5.49 16.60 -11.03
C VAL A 599 -6.47 15.60 -11.65
N ILE A 600 -7.77 15.93 -11.63
CA ILE A 600 -8.82 15.09 -12.22
C ILE A 600 -8.61 14.93 -13.73
N ALA A 601 -8.34 16.03 -14.44
CA ALA A 601 -8.10 16.01 -15.89
C ALA A 601 -6.87 15.17 -16.27
N ALA A 602 -5.80 15.28 -15.49
CA ALA A 602 -4.59 14.48 -15.72
C ALA A 602 -4.84 12.99 -15.45
N ALA A 603 -5.54 12.65 -14.38
CA ALA A 603 -5.90 11.26 -14.07
C ALA A 603 -6.80 10.64 -15.14
N ALA A 604 -7.77 11.41 -15.68
CA ALA A 604 -8.62 10.97 -16.79
C ALA A 604 -7.82 10.73 -18.08
N LYS A 605 -6.78 11.52 -18.34
CA LYS A 605 -5.87 11.33 -19.48
C LYS A 605 -5.01 10.08 -19.34
N GLU A 606 -4.54 9.79 -18.13
CA GLU A 606 -3.73 8.60 -17.82
C GLU A 606 -4.56 7.31 -17.90
N ARG A 607 -5.84 7.40 -17.62
CA ARG A 607 -6.80 6.30 -17.77
C ARG A 607 -7.71 6.57 -18.96
N ASN A 608 -7.32 6.13 -20.14
CA ASN A 608 -8.08 6.30 -21.39
C ASN A 608 -9.51 5.70 -21.38
N ASP A 609 -9.85 4.90 -20.38
CA ASP A 609 -11.11 4.19 -20.18
C ASP A 609 -11.99 4.78 -19.08
N VAL A 610 -11.53 5.82 -18.38
CA VAL A 610 -12.30 6.50 -17.34
C VAL A 610 -13.06 7.66 -17.94
N THR A 611 -14.37 7.55 -18.00
CA THR A 611 -15.26 8.67 -18.29
C THR A 611 -15.53 9.45 -17.01
N PHE A 612 -15.61 10.78 -17.12
CA PHE A 612 -16.13 11.64 -16.04
C PHE A 612 -17.50 11.14 -15.62
N GLY A 613 -17.66 10.83 -14.33
CA GLY A 613 -18.91 10.28 -13.79
C GLY A 613 -18.87 8.79 -13.45
N ASP A 614 -17.73 8.10 -13.60
CA ASP A 614 -17.56 6.75 -13.02
C ASP A 614 -17.71 6.86 -11.48
N ALA A 615 -18.74 6.20 -10.94
CA ALA A 615 -19.07 6.27 -9.51
C ALA A 615 -17.89 5.87 -8.59
N ARG A 616 -16.99 4.99 -9.06
CA ARG A 616 -15.76 4.60 -8.33
C ARG A 616 -14.76 5.74 -8.28
N TYR A 617 -14.67 6.48 -9.36
CA TYR A 617 -13.78 7.63 -9.49
C TYR A 617 -14.27 8.80 -8.62
N GLU A 618 -15.55 9.16 -8.73
CA GLU A 618 -16.17 10.21 -7.93
C GLU A 618 -16.10 9.91 -6.42
N THR A 619 -16.32 8.66 -6.02
CA THR A 619 -16.24 8.26 -4.61
C THR A 619 -14.81 8.38 -4.08
N ARG A 620 -13.81 8.10 -4.90
CA ARG A 620 -12.39 8.20 -4.52
C ARG A 620 -11.91 9.65 -4.40
N VAL A 621 -12.39 10.55 -5.27
CA VAL A 621 -12.04 11.97 -5.23
C VAL A 621 -12.84 12.71 -4.16
N ARG A 622 -14.14 12.45 -4.03
CA ARG A 622 -15.01 13.08 -3.01
C ARG A 622 -14.62 12.72 -1.58
N GLY A 623 -14.01 11.55 -1.35
CA GLY A 623 -13.45 11.17 -0.05
C GLY A 623 -12.26 12.03 0.39
N SER A 624 -11.60 12.73 -0.52
CA SER A 624 -10.48 13.65 -0.23
C SER A 624 -10.92 15.09 0.04
N ALA A 625 -12.08 15.50 -0.45
CA ALA A 625 -12.58 16.89 -0.31
C ALA A 625 -13.21 17.22 1.06
N GLY A 626 -13.24 16.30 1.99
CA GLY A 626 -14.02 16.39 3.23
C GLY A 626 -13.34 16.93 4.47
N ALA A 627 -12.04 17.21 4.46
CA ALA A 627 -11.37 17.77 5.63
C ALA A 627 -10.15 18.57 5.18
N GLY A 628 -10.19 19.86 5.33
CA GLY A 628 -9.12 20.80 5.00
C GLY A 628 -7.85 20.57 5.83
N ALA A 629 -7.15 19.50 5.55
CA ALA A 629 -5.83 19.24 6.06
C ALA A 629 -4.94 18.71 4.94
N GLU A 630 -3.80 19.26 4.77
CA GLU A 630 -2.80 19.03 3.73
C GLU A 630 -1.77 18.00 4.12
N GLN A 631 -1.17 17.27 3.17
CA GLN A 631 -0.25 16.23 3.56
C GLN A 631 0.72 15.67 2.57
N ASN A 632 1.71 14.94 2.97
CA ASN A 632 2.93 14.64 2.26
C ASN A 632 3.33 13.20 2.07
N ILE A 633 4.12 12.94 1.11
CA ILE A 633 4.67 11.64 0.75
C ILE A 633 6.17 11.62 1.08
N LEU A 634 6.62 10.51 1.60
CA LEU A 634 7.95 10.33 2.12
C LEU A 634 9.03 10.31 1.04
N SER A 635 10.22 10.81 1.35
CA SER A 635 11.37 10.68 0.49
C SER A 635 11.86 9.24 0.35
N GLY A 636 12.39 8.89 -0.80
CA GLY A 636 12.89 7.54 -1.07
C GLY A 636 14.04 7.11 -0.16
N GLY A 637 14.10 5.86 0.19
CA GLY A 637 15.26 5.21 0.81
C GLY A 637 15.62 5.58 2.25
N GLY A 638 15.32 6.79 2.71
CA GLY A 638 15.73 7.27 4.03
C GLY A 638 14.91 6.73 5.20
N THR A 639 13.60 6.56 5.02
CA THR A 639 12.69 6.19 6.10
C THR A 639 12.90 4.80 6.69
N TRP A 640 13.32 3.85 5.88
CA TRP A 640 13.63 2.48 6.31
C TRP A 640 14.72 2.40 7.36
N GLN A 641 15.69 3.32 7.32
CA GLN A 641 16.82 3.32 8.24
C GLN A 641 16.45 3.78 9.63
N HIS A 642 15.39 4.57 9.73
CA HIS A 642 14.91 5.15 10.97
C HIS A 642 13.84 4.31 11.65
N ASP A 643 13.38 3.23 11.01
CA ASP A 643 12.48 2.26 11.64
C ASP A 643 13.28 1.08 12.21
N PRO A 644 13.40 0.97 13.54
CA PRO A 644 14.19 -0.08 14.18
C PRO A 644 13.68 -1.49 13.89
N TRP A 645 12.41 -1.65 13.49
CA TRP A 645 11.81 -2.95 13.16
C TRP A 645 12.15 -3.39 11.74
N ILE A 646 12.22 -2.45 10.81
CA ILE A 646 12.52 -2.73 9.40
C ILE A 646 14.02 -2.81 9.15
N ALA A 647 14.85 -2.13 9.93
CA ALA A 647 16.30 -2.24 9.81
C ALA A 647 16.81 -3.70 9.95
N GLY A 648 16.09 -4.53 10.72
CA GLY A 648 16.36 -5.98 10.83
C GLY A 648 15.79 -6.84 9.68
N MET A 649 14.90 -6.28 8.84
CA MET A 649 14.25 -6.98 7.72
C MET A 649 15.00 -6.82 6.38
N ARG A 650 16.25 -6.41 6.37
CA ARG A 650 17.03 -6.38 5.14
C ARG A 650 17.07 -7.78 4.57
N VAL A 651 16.41 -7.95 3.45
CA VAL A 651 16.52 -9.15 2.62
C VAL A 651 17.97 -9.20 2.15
N SER A 652 18.70 -10.22 2.60
CA SER A 652 20.03 -10.57 2.12
C SER A 652 19.97 -10.95 0.65
#